data_9cf9f2f03fbfc75fec14abab97f4929a
#
_entry.id   9cf9f2f03fbfc75fec14abab97f4929a
#
_cell.length_a   1.000
_cell.length_b   1.000
_cell.length_c   1.000
_cell.angle_alpha   90.00
_cell.angle_beta   90.00
_cell.angle_gamma   90.00
#
_symmetry.space_group_name_H-M   'P 1'
#
loop_
_entity.id
_entity.type
_entity.pdbx_description
1 polymer ?
#
loop_
_entity_poly.entity_id
_entity_poly.type
_entity_poly.pdbx_seq_one_letter_code
_entity_poly.pdbx_strand_id
1 'polypeptide(L)'
;MPHLANIAIAFLLTTSLTQAQSSIVDEPTIANPGSEWLNYGRGYKEQRFSPLDSINRDNIDDLDLAWSFKFDTARGMEATPLVHNGVIYISTGWSHVHALDARTGEQLWHYDAQVPKSHLIKTCCGAVNRGVALWQGDAESDLQVFFGTLDGRLVALDANTGTANWIVQTTPDNSNYSVTGAPRVVKGMVIIGNGGGELGVRGYITAYDSATGEQLWRFYTVPGDPAKPQEHPALDAALDTWGGDEWYKLGGGGGTVWDSLVYDPELDLLYIGTGNGSPWNRDLRSPGGGDNLYLSSIVALRPDTGNYVWHYQVTPKDNWDYTATQQLTLADITIDGEQRKVIMQAPKNGFFYILDRVTGELLSAEKFAKVTWASHIDMQTGRPVETKYADYQSNGGSYIWPSPYGAHNWQPMSFSPRTGLMYIPAQNIPHYFSGQKTVKYQLNRWNTGVDLNESRDPLSWVAGMASTDALVYGELLAWDPVKQQSAWKVRHDKPANGGVLSTAGELVFQGTGEGVFAAYDADNGDALWQYQSDSAVLAGPMSYELDGEQYIAVAQGSGGTVMLTIGDNLKRNKVNKNKLLVFKLGDFGLTKTVADESLATILPLSEEVNATPEVIKQGEELYGRNCGTCHGISAKSNYVVPDLRYMSDQTHRDFVAIVLGGSRAHKGMAGFYETHSIEDVEAIHSYLKHQQQQLPEMVEMSFLQKVEYWFSYGAAKLGERYPDLLNATRDMLY
;
A
#
# COMPACT_ATOMS: atom_id res chain seq x y z
N MET A 1 -42.30 70.00 44.29
CA MET A 1 -41.99 68.59 44.59
C MET A 1 -41.96 67.85 43.26
N PRO A 2 -40.80 67.45 42.71
CA PRO A 2 -40.73 66.79 41.42
C PRO A 2 -40.69 65.23 41.58
N HIS A 3 -41.44 64.57 40.76
CA HIS A 3 -41.47 63.13 40.61
C HIS A 3 -40.19 62.56 39.90
N LEU A 4 -39.53 61.69 40.58
CA LEU A 4 -38.44 60.84 40.00
C LEU A 4 -39.07 59.69 39.27
N ALA A 5 -38.85 59.61 37.96
CA ALA A 5 -39.16 58.44 37.14
C ALA A 5 -37.94 57.53 37.06
N ASN A 6 -38.05 56.32 37.58
CA ASN A 6 -37.05 55.25 37.41
C ASN A 6 -37.16 54.62 35.99
N ILE A 7 -36.14 54.81 35.19
CA ILE A 7 -35.97 54.07 33.92
C ILE A 7 -35.14 52.81 34.20
N ALA A 8 -35.78 51.67 34.17
CA ALA A 8 -35.08 50.34 34.15
C ALA A 8 -34.64 50.01 32.72
N ILE A 9 -33.32 50.00 32.47
CA ILE A 9 -32.75 49.57 31.25
C ILE A 9 -32.57 48.02 31.36
N ALA A 10 -33.41 47.26 30.64
CA ALA A 10 -33.26 45.84 30.49
C ALA A 10 -32.19 45.57 29.41
N PHE A 11 -31.04 45.05 29.80
CA PHE A 11 -30.04 44.46 28.89
C PHE A 11 -30.58 43.10 28.41
N LEU A 12 -31.06 43.05 27.18
CA LEU A 12 -31.28 41.81 26.45
C LEU A 12 -29.92 41.30 25.98
N LEU A 13 -29.36 40.34 26.70
CA LEU A 13 -28.26 39.46 26.20
C LEU A 13 -28.84 38.55 25.13
N THR A 14 -28.72 38.94 23.88
CA THR A 14 -28.90 38.00 22.74
C THR A 14 -27.66 37.12 22.67
N THR A 15 -27.71 35.96 23.30
CA THR A 15 -26.81 34.86 22.97
C THR A 15 -27.17 34.37 21.57
N SER A 16 -26.43 34.84 20.56
CA SER A 16 -26.43 34.21 19.25
C SER A 16 -25.77 32.84 19.39
N LEU A 17 -26.59 31.82 19.56
CA LEU A 17 -26.19 30.45 19.24
C LEU A 17 -25.96 30.44 17.72
N THR A 18 -24.70 30.60 17.29
CA THR A 18 -24.29 30.19 15.99
C THR A 18 -24.40 28.64 15.97
N GLN A 19 -25.54 28.12 15.52
CA GLN A 19 -25.60 26.77 15.04
C GLN A 19 -24.53 26.70 13.94
N ALA A 20 -23.51 25.89 14.15
CA ALA A 20 -22.60 25.53 13.10
C ALA A 20 -23.47 24.89 11.99
N GLN A 21 -23.59 25.59 10.88
CA GLN A 21 -24.31 25.08 9.72
C GLN A 21 -23.49 23.90 9.24
N SER A 22 -24.04 22.68 9.25
CA SER A 22 -23.36 21.49 8.76
C SER A 22 -22.89 21.74 7.33
N SER A 23 -21.61 21.58 7.06
CA SER A 23 -21.07 21.74 5.72
C SER A 23 -21.56 20.57 4.85
N ILE A 24 -21.92 20.88 3.60
CA ILE A 24 -22.29 19.87 2.60
C ILE A 24 -20.97 19.26 2.08
N VAL A 25 -20.94 17.95 1.81
CA VAL A 25 -19.80 17.30 1.15
C VAL A 25 -20.02 17.35 -0.36
N ASP A 26 -19.55 18.43 -0.96
CA ASP A 26 -19.59 18.72 -2.38
C ASP A 26 -18.18 19.06 -2.93
N GLU A 27 -18.09 19.39 -4.22
CA GLU A 27 -16.80 19.70 -4.84
C GLU A 27 -16.08 20.90 -4.20
N PRO A 28 -16.71 22.06 -3.94
CA PRO A 28 -16.07 23.17 -3.23
C PRO A 28 -15.58 22.82 -1.83
N THR A 29 -16.34 22.04 -1.09
CA THR A 29 -16.00 21.64 0.28
C THR A 29 -14.84 20.65 0.31
N ILE A 30 -14.82 19.68 -0.61
CA ILE A 30 -13.70 18.75 -0.75
C ILE A 30 -12.43 19.50 -1.20
N ALA A 31 -12.56 20.52 -2.05
CA ALA A 31 -11.42 21.36 -2.45
C ALA A 31 -10.82 22.13 -1.27
N ASN A 32 -11.66 22.58 -0.32
CA ASN A 32 -11.28 23.35 0.86
C ASN A 32 -11.98 22.82 2.12
N PRO A 33 -11.56 21.69 2.69
CA PRO A 33 -12.29 20.99 3.76
C PRO A 33 -12.20 21.66 5.15
N GLY A 34 -11.62 22.85 5.26
CA GLY A 34 -11.56 23.58 6.53
C GLY A 34 -10.78 22.82 7.61
N SER A 35 -11.44 22.54 8.74
CA SER A 35 -10.88 21.75 9.86
C SER A 35 -11.16 20.25 9.75
N GLU A 36 -11.80 19.78 8.67
CA GLU A 36 -12.18 18.40 8.47
C GLU A 36 -11.22 17.64 7.53
N TRP A 37 -11.44 16.33 7.37
CA TRP A 37 -10.69 15.46 6.47
C TRP A 37 -11.66 14.70 5.55
N LEU A 38 -12.03 15.31 4.41
CA LEU A 38 -13.15 14.90 3.57
C LEU A 38 -12.77 13.96 2.41
N ASN A 39 -11.47 13.86 2.09
CA ASN A 39 -10.97 13.01 1.02
C ASN A 39 -9.70 12.26 1.48
N TYR A 40 -9.27 11.24 0.77
CA TYR A 40 -8.13 10.40 1.13
C TYR A 40 -6.87 11.21 1.49
N GLY A 41 -6.51 12.21 0.67
CA GLY A 41 -5.40 13.14 0.92
C GLY A 41 -5.83 14.49 1.51
N ARG A 42 -6.95 14.55 2.21
CA ARG A 42 -7.67 15.66 2.80
C ARG A 42 -8.54 16.43 1.80
N GLY A 43 -8.01 16.83 0.67
CA GLY A 43 -8.71 17.52 -0.42
C GLY A 43 -8.24 17.02 -1.79
N TYR A 44 -8.72 17.62 -2.87
CA TYR A 44 -8.42 17.17 -4.24
C TYR A 44 -6.95 17.25 -4.63
N LYS A 45 -6.14 18.11 -4.00
CA LYS A 45 -4.68 18.18 -4.28
C LYS A 45 -3.89 16.99 -3.71
N GLU A 46 -4.50 16.14 -2.89
CA GLU A 46 -3.90 14.96 -2.25
C GLU A 46 -2.58 15.27 -1.51
N GLN A 47 -2.48 16.47 -0.89
CA GLN A 47 -1.24 16.93 -0.24
C GLN A 47 -1.03 16.33 1.15
N ARG A 48 -2.08 15.84 1.81
CA ARG A 48 -2.05 15.33 3.19
C ARG A 48 -1.44 16.33 4.19
N PHE A 49 -1.65 17.60 3.93
CA PHE A 49 -1.27 18.71 4.80
C PHE A 49 -2.49 19.23 5.56
N SER A 50 -2.39 19.31 6.89
CA SER A 50 -3.41 19.92 7.73
C SER A 50 -3.06 21.39 8.02
N PRO A 51 -3.98 22.35 7.79
CA PRO A 51 -3.76 23.75 8.15
C PRO A 51 -3.90 24.01 9.66
N LEU A 52 -4.25 22.99 10.45
CA LEU A 52 -4.40 23.11 11.90
C LEU A 52 -3.01 23.18 12.56
N ASP A 53 -2.87 24.05 13.57
CA ASP A 53 -1.62 24.37 14.26
C ASP A 53 -1.74 24.44 15.79
N SER A 54 -2.92 24.11 16.35
CA SER A 54 -3.11 24.05 17.80
C SER A 54 -2.21 22.98 18.46
N ILE A 55 -1.94 21.87 17.76
CA ILE A 55 -0.88 20.90 18.09
C ILE A 55 0.34 21.31 17.28
N ASN A 56 1.44 21.71 17.95
CA ASN A 56 2.62 22.26 17.33
C ASN A 56 3.89 21.83 18.08
N ARG A 57 5.06 22.25 17.57
CA ARG A 57 6.36 21.87 18.16
C ARG A 57 6.57 22.32 19.60
N ASP A 58 5.89 23.38 20.06
CA ASP A 58 6.07 23.91 21.42
C ASP A 58 5.24 23.17 22.47
N ASN A 59 4.20 22.44 22.07
CA ASN A 59 3.27 21.73 22.97
C ASN A 59 3.09 20.23 22.66
N ILE A 60 3.87 19.69 21.73
CA ILE A 60 3.75 18.30 21.30
C ILE A 60 4.00 17.29 22.43
N ASP A 61 4.78 17.66 23.45
CA ASP A 61 5.05 16.83 24.62
C ASP A 61 3.77 16.52 25.43
N ASP A 62 2.76 17.37 25.33
CA ASP A 62 1.44 17.21 25.97
C ASP A 62 0.47 16.37 25.14
N LEU A 63 0.88 15.84 23.97
CA LEU A 63 0.04 14.98 23.14
C LEU A 63 -0.11 13.60 23.77
N ASP A 64 -1.34 13.20 24.08
CA ASP A 64 -1.64 11.90 24.69
C ASP A 64 -2.80 11.19 23.97
N LEU A 65 -2.93 9.87 24.16
CA LEU A 65 -4.01 9.05 23.62
C LEU A 65 -5.33 9.44 24.29
N ALA A 66 -6.22 10.10 23.54
CA ALA A 66 -7.55 10.50 24.03
C ALA A 66 -8.50 9.31 24.10
N TRP A 67 -8.51 8.47 23.06
CA TRP A 67 -9.28 7.23 23.00
C TRP A 67 -8.75 6.28 21.91
N SER A 68 -9.19 5.03 21.98
CA SER A 68 -8.94 4.05 20.93
C SER A 68 -10.14 3.14 20.71
N PHE A 69 -10.38 2.74 19.46
CA PHE A 69 -11.42 1.78 19.09
C PHE A 69 -10.78 0.51 18.52
N LYS A 70 -11.15 -0.67 19.05
CA LYS A 70 -10.65 -1.97 18.60
C LYS A 70 -11.56 -2.55 17.53
N PHE A 71 -11.00 -2.95 16.39
CA PHE A 71 -11.71 -3.65 15.32
C PHE A 71 -11.68 -5.17 15.49
N ASP A 72 -12.72 -5.85 15.01
CA ASP A 72 -12.87 -7.30 15.13
C ASP A 72 -12.08 -8.12 14.10
N THR A 73 -11.22 -7.47 13.32
CA THR A 73 -10.35 -8.14 12.33
C THR A 73 -8.89 -8.06 12.75
N ALA A 74 -8.12 -9.12 12.49
CA ALA A 74 -6.66 -9.14 12.62
C ALA A 74 -5.96 -8.97 11.26
N ARG A 75 -6.70 -8.68 10.18
CA ARG A 75 -6.13 -8.43 8.84
C ARG A 75 -5.65 -7.00 8.72
N GLY A 76 -4.79 -6.71 7.73
CA GLY A 76 -4.09 -5.43 7.63
C GLY A 76 -4.96 -4.17 7.70
N MET A 77 -4.41 -3.12 8.30
CA MET A 77 -5.00 -1.79 8.37
C MET A 77 -4.19 -0.84 7.50
N GLU A 78 -4.79 -0.41 6.38
CA GLU A 78 -4.14 0.50 5.41
C GLU A 78 -4.95 1.78 5.18
N ALA A 79 -6.18 1.84 5.72
CA ALA A 79 -7.10 2.93 5.44
C ALA A 79 -6.72 4.23 6.13
N THR A 80 -6.81 5.34 5.39
CA THR A 80 -6.91 6.67 5.97
C THR A 80 -8.36 6.89 6.41
N PRO A 81 -8.63 7.25 7.68
CA PRO A 81 -9.98 7.63 8.12
C PRO A 81 -10.39 8.96 7.49
N LEU A 82 -11.70 9.16 7.27
CA LEU A 82 -12.29 10.44 6.90
C LEU A 82 -13.11 10.99 8.06
N VAL A 83 -13.19 12.32 8.18
CA VAL A 83 -14.01 12.97 9.21
C VAL A 83 -14.91 14.00 8.59
N HIS A 84 -16.20 13.91 8.93
CA HIS A 84 -17.21 14.91 8.60
C HIS A 84 -18.25 15.05 9.71
N ASN A 85 -18.58 16.28 10.09
CA ASN A 85 -19.60 16.60 11.11
C ASN A 85 -19.47 15.77 12.41
N GLY A 86 -18.24 15.59 12.91
CA GLY A 86 -17.97 14.84 14.13
C GLY A 86 -18.09 13.33 14.02
N VAL A 87 -18.18 12.76 12.80
CA VAL A 87 -18.20 11.32 12.54
C VAL A 87 -16.95 10.92 11.78
N ILE A 88 -16.26 9.87 12.27
CA ILE A 88 -15.16 9.22 11.59
C ILE A 88 -15.69 8.03 10.77
N TYR A 89 -15.36 8.00 9.48
CA TYR A 89 -15.64 6.87 8.58
C TYR A 89 -14.33 6.17 8.23
N ILE A 90 -14.25 4.86 8.46
CA ILE A 90 -13.04 4.08 8.22
C ILE A 90 -13.37 2.69 7.71
N SER A 91 -12.64 2.24 6.67
CA SER A 91 -12.69 0.85 6.23
C SER A 91 -11.59 0.01 6.90
N THR A 92 -11.84 -1.31 7.00
CA THR A 92 -10.90 -2.26 7.58
C THR A 92 -10.72 -3.48 6.67
N GLY A 93 -9.88 -4.42 7.10
CA GLY A 93 -9.72 -5.69 6.40
C GLY A 93 -11.07 -6.38 6.15
N TRP A 94 -11.17 -7.14 5.05
CA TRP A 94 -12.40 -7.77 4.54
C TRP A 94 -13.46 -6.78 4.05
N SER A 95 -13.08 -5.52 3.80
CA SER A 95 -13.98 -4.47 3.32
C SER A 95 -15.15 -4.18 4.28
N HIS A 96 -14.90 -4.24 5.58
CA HIS A 96 -15.83 -3.71 6.56
C HIS A 96 -15.70 -2.19 6.62
N VAL A 97 -16.79 -1.49 6.94
CA VAL A 97 -16.81 -0.03 7.16
C VAL A 97 -17.44 0.28 8.50
N HIS A 98 -16.84 1.21 9.21
CA HIS A 98 -17.29 1.68 10.53
C HIS A 98 -17.51 3.18 10.50
N ALA A 99 -18.57 3.64 11.18
CA ALA A 99 -18.75 5.02 11.58
C ALA A 99 -18.60 5.13 13.10
N LEU A 100 -17.75 6.05 13.54
CA LEU A 100 -17.44 6.27 14.95
C LEU A 100 -17.69 7.73 15.29
N ASP A 101 -18.19 8.00 16.49
CA ASP A 101 -18.19 9.35 17.04
C ASP A 101 -16.76 9.86 17.19
N ALA A 102 -16.41 10.97 16.54
CA ALA A 102 -15.04 11.46 16.47
C ALA A 102 -14.51 11.99 17.81
N ARG A 103 -15.39 12.29 18.79
CA ARG A 103 -15.03 12.78 20.13
C ARG A 103 -14.75 11.63 21.09
N THR A 104 -15.54 10.56 21.02
CA THR A 104 -15.57 9.49 22.03
C THR A 104 -15.05 8.15 21.54
N GLY A 105 -15.05 7.92 20.23
CA GLY A 105 -14.76 6.62 19.63
C GLY A 105 -15.92 5.62 19.74
N GLU A 106 -17.12 6.03 20.17
CA GLU A 106 -18.30 5.18 20.18
C GLU A 106 -18.69 4.77 18.76
N GLN A 107 -18.95 3.48 18.54
CA GLN A 107 -19.40 3.00 17.24
C GLN A 107 -20.86 3.36 16.99
N LEU A 108 -21.12 4.17 15.98
CA LEU A 108 -22.45 4.56 15.56
C LEU A 108 -23.09 3.47 14.70
N TRP A 109 -22.35 2.94 13.75
CA TRP A 109 -22.76 1.79 12.95
C TRP A 109 -21.55 1.03 12.37
N HIS A 110 -21.81 -0.18 11.91
CA HIS A 110 -20.84 -1.07 11.25
C HIS A 110 -21.51 -1.78 10.06
N TYR A 111 -20.84 -1.81 8.92
CA TYR A 111 -21.25 -2.54 7.73
C TYR A 111 -20.25 -3.67 7.43
N ASP A 112 -20.74 -4.91 7.32
CA ASP A 112 -19.97 -6.06 6.83
C ASP A 112 -20.35 -6.34 5.38
N ALA A 113 -19.41 -6.17 4.45
CA ALA A 113 -19.60 -6.44 3.03
C ALA A 113 -19.75 -7.94 2.71
N GLN A 114 -19.57 -8.83 3.70
CA GLN A 114 -19.70 -10.29 3.57
C GLN A 114 -18.85 -10.87 2.43
N VAL A 115 -17.63 -10.36 2.28
CA VAL A 115 -16.69 -10.86 1.28
C VAL A 115 -16.39 -12.34 1.54
N PRO A 116 -16.57 -13.23 0.55
CA PRO A 116 -16.24 -14.63 0.71
C PRO A 116 -14.75 -14.79 1.08
N LYS A 117 -14.47 -15.47 2.19
CA LYS A 117 -13.07 -15.61 2.67
C LYS A 117 -12.17 -16.36 1.69
N SER A 118 -12.74 -17.22 0.83
CA SER A 118 -12.06 -17.88 -0.28
C SER A 118 -11.53 -16.91 -1.34
N HIS A 119 -12.06 -15.68 -1.42
CA HIS A 119 -11.60 -14.65 -2.37
C HIS A 119 -10.16 -14.19 -2.08
N LEU A 120 -9.63 -14.45 -0.90
CA LEU A 120 -8.26 -14.04 -0.51
C LEU A 120 -7.18 -14.54 -1.47
N ILE A 121 -7.37 -15.70 -2.12
CA ILE A 121 -6.44 -16.24 -3.12
C ILE A 121 -6.31 -15.35 -4.37
N LYS A 122 -7.27 -14.47 -4.60
CA LYS A 122 -7.32 -13.50 -5.71
C LYS A 122 -6.75 -12.13 -5.32
N THR A 123 -6.11 -12.02 -4.15
CA THR A 123 -5.48 -10.79 -3.67
C THR A 123 -3.98 -10.96 -3.55
N CYS A 124 -3.19 -9.94 -3.89
CA CYS A 124 -1.73 -9.99 -3.75
C CYS A 124 -1.27 -9.78 -2.29
N CYS A 125 -2.01 -8.97 -1.54
CA CYS A 125 -1.46 -8.27 -0.37
C CYS A 125 -2.30 -8.47 0.89
N GLY A 126 -3.13 -9.51 0.93
CA GLY A 126 -4.04 -9.81 2.03
C GLY A 126 -5.42 -9.16 1.88
N ALA A 127 -6.22 -9.27 2.94
CA ALA A 127 -7.59 -8.76 2.94
C ALA A 127 -7.62 -7.27 3.34
N VAL A 128 -6.99 -6.41 2.56
CA VAL A 128 -6.82 -4.98 2.86
C VAL A 128 -7.86 -4.11 2.16
N ASN A 129 -8.11 -2.92 2.71
CA ASN A 129 -8.89 -1.85 2.11
C ASN A 129 -8.27 -0.52 2.53
N ARG A 130 -8.09 0.44 1.58
CA ARG A 130 -7.34 1.68 1.82
C ARG A 130 -8.19 2.88 2.16
N GLY A 131 -9.52 2.76 2.13
CA GLY A 131 -10.37 3.85 2.57
C GLY A 131 -11.72 3.91 1.88
N VAL A 132 -12.45 4.93 2.27
CA VAL A 132 -13.79 5.27 1.76
C VAL A 132 -13.75 6.65 1.08
N ALA A 133 -14.82 7.02 0.41
CA ALA A 133 -15.07 8.36 -0.08
C ALA A 133 -16.42 8.86 0.42
N LEU A 134 -16.57 10.18 0.57
CA LEU A 134 -17.79 10.84 1.03
C LEU A 134 -18.34 11.73 -0.09
N TRP A 135 -19.66 11.79 -0.22
CA TRP A 135 -20.33 12.71 -1.12
C TRP A 135 -21.79 12.94 -0.73
N GLN A 136 -22.24 14.18 -0.79
CA GLN A 136 -23.63 14.56 -0.61
C GLN A 136 -24.20 15.22 -1.87
N GLY A 137 -23.42 16.09 -2.51
CA GLY A 137 -23.80 16.81 -3.71
C GLY A 137 -24.51 18.13 -3.42
N ASP A 138 -25.66 18.07 -2.78
CA ASP A 138 -26.46 19.24 -2.38
C ASP A 138 -27.07 19.04 -0.99
N ALA A 139 -27.68 20.11 -0.45
CA ALA A 139 -28.26 20.13 0.91
C ALA A 139 -29.52 19.25 1.07
N GLU A 140 -30.15 18.86 -0.02
CA GLU A 140 -31.37 18.02 -0.02
C GLU A 140 -31.02 16.53 -0.15
N SER A 141 -29.81 16.22 -0.59
CA SER A 141 -29.31 14.85 -0.72
C SER A 141 -28.75 14.31 0.60
N ASP A 142 -28.93 13.02 0.84
CA ASP A 142 -28.31 12.35 1.98
C ASP A 142 -26.81 12.13 1.74
N LEU A 143 -26.01 12.32 2.78
CA LEU A 143 -24.59 12.01 2.74
C LEU A 143 -24.38 10.52 2.53
N GLN A 144 -23.52 10.14 1.58
CA GLN A 144 -23.19 8.76 1.25
C GLN A 144 -21.72 8.46 1.51
N VAL A 145 -21.45 7.19 1.85
CA VAL A 145 -20.11 6.61 2.02
C VAL A 145 -19.90 5.57 0.93
N PHE A 146 -18.85 5.74 0.11
CA PHE A 146 -18.51 4.81 -0.98
C PHE A 146 -17.24 4.04 -0.67
N PHE A 147 -17.21 2.76 -1.01
CA PHE A 147 -16.01 1.94 -0.89
C PHE A 147 -16.03 0.75 -1.84
N GLY A 148 -14.83 0.31 -2.26
CA GLY A 148 -14.66 -0.91 -3.02
C GLY A 148 -14.54 -2.13 -2.11
N THR A 149 -14.94 -3.31 -2.59
CA THR A 149 -14.79 -4.57 -1.86
C THR A 149 -13.78 -5.49 -2.53
N LEU A 150 -13.12 -6.36 -1.77
CA LEU A 150 -12.13 -7.30 -2.29
C LEU A 150 -12.67 -8.19 -3.42
N ASP A 151 -13.95 -8.53 -3.40
CA ASP A 151 -14.62 -9.32 -4.43
C ASP A 151 -15.15 -8.48 -5.60
N GLY A 152 -14.68 -7.23 -5.72
CA GLY A 152 -14.88 -6.39 -6.90
C GLY A 152 -16.23 -5.67 -6.98
N ARG A 153 -16.93 -5.48 -5.86
CA ARG A 153 -18.12 -4.61 -5.81
C ARG A 153 -17.74 -3.20 -5.42
N LEU A 154 -18.54 -2.23 -5.88
CA LEU A 154 -18.61 -0.87 -5.35
C LEU A 154 -19.92 -0.73 -4.57
N VAL A 155 -19.84 -0.20 -3.36
CA VAL A 155 -20.95 -0.07 -2.43
C VAL A 155 -21.14 1.38 -2.04
N ALA A 156 -22.38 1.87 -2.05
CA ALA A 156 -22.78 3.14 -1.46
C ALA A 156 -23.62 2.88 -0.21
N LEU A 157 -23.25 3.48 0.90
CA LEU A 157 -23.98 3.42 2.16
C LEU A 157 -24.58 4.80 2.49
N ASP A 158 -25.74 4.81 3.10
CA ASP A 158 -26.23 5.96 3.84
C ASP A 158 -25.29 6.24 5.02
N ALA A 159 -24.73 7.44 5.11
CA ALA A 159 -23.73 7.78 6.10
C ALA A 159 -24.25 7.82 7.54
N ASN A 160 -25.56 8.02 7.74
CA ASN A 160 -26.18 8.08 9.06
C ASN A 160 -26.49 6.68 9.61
N THR A 161 -26.83 5.75 8.75
CA THR A 161 -27.36 4.42 9.17
C THR A 161 -26.45 3.25 8.83
N GLY A 162 -25.51 3.43 7.89
CA GLY A 162 -24.69 2.34 7.36
C GLY A 162 -25.45 1.37 6.46
N THR A 163 -26.69 1.70 6.06
CA THR A 163 -27.50 0.87 5.16
C THR A 163 -27.04 1.07 3.72
N ALA A 164 -26.94 -0.02 2.94
CA ALA A 164 -26.57 0.07 1.54
C ALA A 164 -27.71 0.70 0.70
N ASN A 165 -27.40 1.79 0.01
CA ASN A 165 -28.29 2.44 -0.96
C ASN A 165 -28.27 1.69 -2.28
N TRP A 166 -27.06 1.33 -2.74
CA TRP A 166 -26.85 0.51 -3.93
C TRP A 166 -25.53 -0.26 -3.86
N ILE A 167 -25.46 -1.34 -4.63
CA ILE A 167 -24.28 -2.19 -4.77
C ILE A 167 -24.17 -2.57 -6.25
N VAL A 168 -23.00 -2.36 -6.85
CA VAL A 168 -22.72 -2.74 -8.24
C VAL A 168 -21.45 -3.59 -8.34
N GLN A 169 -21.44 -4.57 -9.25
CA GLN A 169 -20.24 -5.35 -9.55
C GLN A 169 -19.37 -4.56 -10.54
N THR A 170 -18.13 -4.19 -10.14
CA THR A 170 -17.21 -3.41 -10.98
C THR A 170 -16.31 -4.31 -11.82
N THR A 171 -16.07 -5.52 -11.37
CA THR A 171 -15.14 -6.48 -12.00
C THR A 171 -15.90 -7.61 -12.68
N PRO A 172 -15.33 -8.26 -13.72
CA PRO A 172 -15.95 -9.42 -14.33
C PRO A 172 -16.12 -10.58 -13.34
N ASP A 173 -17.20 -11.33 -13.49
CA ASP A 173 -17.47 -12.53 -12.69
C ASP A 173 -16.39 -13.60 -12.88
N ASN A 174 -16.15 -14.40 -11.83
CA ASN A 174 -15.22 -15.54 -11.84
C ASN A 174 -13.81 -15.20 -12.35
N SER A 175 -13.36 -13.98 -12.11
CA SER A 175 -12.06 -13.46 -12.53
C SER A 175 -11.08 -13.32 -11.36
N ASN A 176 -9.83 -12.99 -11.68
CA ASN A 176 -8.76 -12.73 -10.72
C ASN A 176 -8.67 -11.26 -10.26
N TYR A 177 -9.71 -10.49 -10.48
CA TYR A 177 -9.76 -9.10 -10.05
C TYR A 177 -10.05 -8.96 -8.55
N SER A 178 -9.56 -7.88 -7.99
CA SER A 178 -9.90 -7.41 -6.64
C SER A 178 -9.95 -5.89 -6.62
N VAL A 179 -10.55 -5.31 -5.57
CA VAL A 179 -10.51 -3.87 -5.33
C VAL A 179 -10.01 -3.63 -3.91
N THR A 180 -8.93 -2.86 -3.79
CA THR A 180 -8.28 -2.52 -2.51
C THR A 180 -8.14 -1.02 -2.30
N GLY A 181 -8.18 -0.22 -3.38
CA GLY A 181 -8.02 1.23 -3.37
C GLY A 181 -9.25 1.96 -2.85
N ALA A 182 -9.03 3.12 -2.29
CA ALA A 182 -10.10 4.05 -1.94
C ALA A 182 -10.66 4.73 -3.19
N PRO A 183 -11.98 4.77 -3.40
CA PRO A 183 -12.57 5.54 -4.50
C PRO A 183 -12.34 7.05 -4.30
N ARG A 184 -12.55 7.82 -5.36
CA ARG A 184 -12.66 9.28 -5.31
C ARG A 184 -14.00 9.71 -5.86
N VAL A 185 -14.58 10.76 -5.30
CA VAL A 185 -15.78 11.36 -5.88
C VAL A 185 -15.40 12.67 -6.55
N VAL A 186 -15.75 12.78 -7.82
CA VAL A 186 -15.49 13.94 -8.67
C VAL A 186 -16.77 14.30 -9.42
N LYS A 187 -17.27 15.51 -9.22
CA LYS A 187 -18.48 16.02 -9.91
C LYS A 187 -19.70 15.05 -9.80
N GLY A 188 -19.89 14.44 -8.62
CA GLY A 188 -20.96 13.46 -8.41
C GLY A 188 -20.74 12.09 -9.03
N MET A 189 -19.53 11.82 -9.51
CA MET A 189 -19.13 10.49 -10.05
C MET A 189 -18.18 9.79 -9.08
N VAL A 190 -18.49 8.54 -8.74
CA VAL A 190 -17.61 7.68 -7.94
C VAL A 190 -16.63 6.98 -8.89
N ILE A 191 -15.34 7.29 -8.74
CA ILE A 191 -14.29 6.79 -9.63
C ILE A 191 -13.48 5.73 -8.89
N ILE A 192 -13.33 4.56 -9.50
CA ILE A 192 -12.63 3.42 -8.91
C ILE A 192 -11.94 2.58 -9.99
N GLY A 193 -10.76 2.07 -9.68
CA GLY A 193 -10.04 1.13 -10.53
C GLY A 193 -10.04 -0.29 -9.98
N ASN A 194 -9.12 -1.12 -10.44
CA ASN A 194 -9.01 -2.53 -10.06
C ASN A 194 -7.57 -2.92 -9.69
N GLY A 195 -7.45 -3.99 -8.89
CA GLY A 195 -6.21 -4.72 -8.62
C GLY A 195 -6.20 -6.09 -9.31
N GLY A 196 -5.14 -6.88 -9.11
CA GLY A 196 -4.98 -8.23 -9.64
C GLY A 196 -3.90 -8.37 -10.72
N GLY A 197 -2.99 -7.38 -10.86
CA GLY A 197 -1.92 -7.40 -11.85
C GLY A 197 -1.11 -8.70 -11.87
N GLU A 198 -0.66 -9.17 -10.71
CA GLU A 198 0.13 -10.39 -10.55
C GLU A 198 -0.62 -11.67 -10.94
N LEU A 199 -1.95 -11.61 -10.87
CA LEU A 199 -2.84 -12.73 -11.17
C LEU A 199 -3.26 -12.79 -12.65
N GLY A 200 -2.80 -11.85 -13.47
CA GLY A 200 -3.11 -11.78 -14.90
C GLY A 200 -4.50 -11.21 -15.15
N VAL A 201 -4.64 -9.90 -15.04
CA VAL A 201 -5.86 -9.16 -15.36
C VAL A 201 -5.54 -7.95 -16.24
N ARG A 202 -6.55 -7.40 -16.91
CA ARG A 202 -6.46 -6.18 -17.69
C ARG A 202 -6.87 -4.97 -16.84
N GLY A 203 -6.03 -3.95 -16.77
CA GLY A 203 -6.28 -2.74 -16.00
C GLY A 203 -7.35 -1.84 -16.62
N TYR A 204 -8.11 -1.19 -15.74
CA TYR A 204 -9.08 -0.15 -16.13
C TYR A 204 -9.40 0.75 -14.94
N ILE A 205 -10.05 1.87 -15.24
CA ILE A 205 -10.73 2.74 -14.28
C ILE A 205 -12.16 3.00 -14.77
N THR A 206 -13.09 3.14 -13.84
CA THR A 206 -14.52 3.31 -14.14
C THR A 206 -15.11 4.41 -13.29
N ALA A 207 -15.98 5.22 -13.88
CA ALA A 207 -16.83 6.17 -13.18
C ALA A 207 -18.29 5.66 -13.10
N TYR A 208 -18.88 5.86 -11.94
CA TYR A 208 -20.26 5.51 -11.63
C TYR A 208 -20.99 6.75 -11.11
N ASP A 209 -22.25 6.90 -11.47
CA ASP A 209 -23.12 7.93 -10.89
C ASP A 209 -23.26 7.69 -9.38
N SER A 210 -23.02 8.71 -8.56
CA SER A 210 -23.04 8.58 -7.11
C SER A 210 -24.41 8.28 -6.51
N ALA A 211 -25.47 8.73 -7.16
CA ALA A 211 -26.83 8.53 -6.67
C ALA A 211 -27.40 7.14 -7.04
N THR A 212 -27.03 6.61 -8.21
CA THR A 212 -27.66 5.41 -8.78
C THR A 212 -26.75 4.19 -8.87
N GLY A 213 -25.42 4.39 -8.91
CA GLY A 213 -24.44 3.33 -9.19
C GLY A 213 -24.41 2.94 -10.67
N GLU A 214 -25.06 3.69 -11.57
CA GLU A 214 -24.97 3.44 -13.01
C GLU A 214 -23.55 3.72 -13.52
N GLN A 215 -23.00 2.80 -14.34
CA GLN A 215 -21.70 3.00 -14.97
C GLN A 215 -21.83 4.08 -16.06
N LEU A 216 -21.07 5.18 -15.89
CA LEU A 216 -21.05 6.29 -16.83
C LEU A 216 -20.03 6.08 -17.96
N TRP A 217 -18.79 5.70 -17.58
CA TRP A 217 -17.72 5.39 -18.53
C TRP A 217 -16.69 4.44 -17.92
N ARG A 218 -15.90 3.81 -18.80
CA ARG A 218 -14.73 3.00 -18.44
C ARG A 218 -13.58 3.27 -19.38
N PHE A 219 -12.39 3.50 -18.84
CA PHE A 219 -11.14 3.63 -19.57
C PHE A 219 -10.25 2.43 -19.28
N TYR A 220 -9.92 1.62 -20.28
CA TYR A 220 -8.94 0.55 -20.17
C TYR A 220 -7.54 1.13 -20.34
N THR A 221 -6.59 0.65 -19.51
CA THR A 221 -5.20 1.14 -19.48
C THR A 221 -4.24 0.31 -20.34
N VAL A 222 -4.70 -0.82 -20.86
CA VAL A 222 -3.93 -1.76 -21.68
C VAL A 222 -4.79 -2.19 -22.86
N PRO A 223 -4.23 -2.29 -24.10
CA PRO A 223 -4.96 -2.81 -25.25
C PRO A 223 -5.50 -4.22 -25.01
N GLY A 224 -6.63 -4.53 -25.62
CA GLY A 224 -7.22 -5.86 -25.62
C GLY A 224 -6.66 -6.76 -26.71
N ASP A 225 -7.51 -7.68 -27.22
CA ASP A 225 -7.21 -8.54 -28.34
C ASP A 225 -6.88 -7.69 -29.60
N PRO A 226 -5.67 -7.76 -30.17
CA PRO A 226 -5.27 -6.94 -31.31
C PRO A 226 -6.06 -7.25 -32.59
N ALA A 227 -6.75 -8.39 -32.65
CA ALA A 227 -7.62 -8.73 -33.78
C ALA A 227 -8.99 -8.05 -33.73
N LYS A 228 -9.29 -7.29 -32.66
CA LYS A 228 -10.58 -6.61 -32.43
C LYS A 228 -10.37 -5.10 -32.37
N PRO A 229 -11.40 -4.29 -32.72
CA PRO A 229 -11.39 -2.87 -32.43
C PRO A 229 -11.16 -2.61 -30.93
N GLN A 230 -10.33 -1.63 -30.62
CA GLN A 230 -10.10 -1.22 -29.24
C GLN A 230 -11.26 -0.32 -28.76
N GLU A 231 -11.43 -0.22 -27.44
CA GLU A 231 -12.56 0.47 -26.83
C GLU A 231 -12.47 2.01 -26.95
N HIS A 232 -11.28 2.56 -27.16
CA HIS A 232 -11.07 4.00 -27.37
C HIS A 232 -9.78 4.29 -28.17
N PRO A 233 -9.69 5.44 -28.87
CA PRO A 233 -8.56 5.75 -29.78
C PRO A 233 -7.18 5.74 -29.15
N ALA A 234 -7.08 6.05 -27.86
CA ALA A 234 -5.80 6.00 -27.15
C ALA A 234 -5.24 4.56 -27.04
N LEU A 235 -6.10 3.55 -27.03
CA LEU A 235 -5.69 2.14 -27.05
C LEU A 235 -5.27 1.69 -28.47
N ASP A 236 -5.88 2.23 -29.52
CA ASP A 236 -5.42 1.98 -30.88
C ASP A 236 -3.97 2.46 -31.05
N ALA A 237 -3.64 3.68 -30.56
CA ALA A 237 -2.29 4.21 -30.55
C ALA A 237 -1.34 3.42 -29.63
N ALA A 238 -1.82 2.94 -28.48
CA ALA A 238 -1.03 2.13 -27.56
C ALA A 238 -0.68 0.75 -28.14
N LEU A 239 -1.52 0.19 -29.00
CA LEU A 239 -1.36 -1.14 -29.57
C LEU A 239 -0.01 -1.31 -30.30
N ASP A 240 0.46 -0.26 -30.98
CA ASP A 240 1.77 -0.25 -31.67
C ASP A 240 2.96 -0.38 -30.70
N THR A 241 2.75 -0.18 -29.42
CA THR A 241 3.79 -0.34 -28.37
C THR A 241 3.83 -1.73 -27.74
N TRP A 242 3.00 -2.66 -28.22
CA TRP A 242 2.94 -4.04 -27.75
C TRP A 242 3.39 -5.00 -28.84
N GLY A 243 4.52 -5.67 -28.63
CA GLY A 243 5.04 -6.65 -29.59
C GLY A 243 4.45 -8.03 -29.35
N GLY A 244 3.90 -8.63 -30.43
CA GLY A 244 3.25 -9.94 -30.35
C GLY A 244 1.78 -9.84 -29.93
N ASP A 245 1.24 -10.92 -29.34
CA ASP A 245 -0.14 -11.03 -28.88
C ASP A 245 -0.25 -11.82 -27.57
N GLU A 246 0.86 -11.98 -26.86
CA GLU A 246 0.94 -12.83 -25.68
C GLU A 246 0.23 -12.20 -24.46
N TRP A 247 0.32 -10.87 -24.26
CA TRP A 247 -0.19 -10.20 -23.06
C TRP A 247 -1.66 -10.50 -22.79
N TYR A 248 -2.55 -10.43 -23.79
CA TYR A 248 -3.97 -10.65 -23.58
C TYR A 248 -4.33 -12.12 -23.39
N LYS A 249 -3.54 -13.05 -23.94
CA LYS A 249 -3.67 -14.49 -23.73
C LYS A 249 -3.19 -14.92 -22.34
N LEU A 250 -2.24 -14.17 -21.77
CA LEU A 250 -1.69 -14.39 -20.43
C LEU A 250 -2.48 -13.66 -19.33
N GLY A 251 -3.73 -13.28 -19.60
CA GLY A 251 -4.66 -12.75 -18.62
C GLY A 251 -4.99 -11.28 -18.79
N GLY A 252 -4.31 -10.52 -19.69
CA GLY A 252 -4.74 -9.15 -20.01
C GLY A 252 -3.67 -8.06 -19.91
N GLY A 253 -2.43 -8.39 -19.61
CA GLY A 253 -1.28 -7.48 -19.71
C GLY A 253 -1.01 -6.59 -18.49
N GLY A 254 -1.87 -6.53 -17.49
CA GLY A 254 -1.68 -5.71 -16.28
C GLY A 254 -2.21 -4.29 -16.40
N GLY A 255 -1.47 -3.30 -15.88
CA GLY A 255 -1.83 -1.87 -15.94
C GLY A 255 -2.95 -1.47 -14.99
N THR A 256 -3.16 -2.22 -13.89
CA THR A 256 -4.27 -1.99 -12.95
C THR A 256 -4.16 -0.65 -12.23
N VAL A 257 -5.30 0.04 -12.03
CA VAL A 257 -5.39 1.30 -11.28
C VAL A 257 -5.85 0.96 -9.86
N TRP A 258 -4.90 0.54 -9.01
CA TRP A 258 -5.24 -0.04 -7.71
C TRP A 258 -5.15 0.92 -6.53
N ASP A 259 -4.64 2.14 -6.72
CA ASP A 259 -4.52 3.14 -5.64
C ASP A 259 -4.72 4.57 -6.14
N SER A 260 -3.68 5.31 -6.55
CA SER A 260 -3.70 6.75 -6.65
C SER A 260 -4.59 7.32 -7.75
N LEU A 261 -5.48 8.21 -7.32
CA LEU A 261 -6.34 9.04 -8.16
C LEU A 261 -6.29 10.47 -7.61
N VAL A 262 -6.11 11.47 -8.48
CA VAL A 262 -6.13 12.88 -8.09
C VAL A 262 -6.88 13.72 -9.11
N TYR A 263 -7.72 14.64 -8.65
CA TYR A 263 -8.52 15.52 -9.50
C TYR A 263 -8.06 16.97 -9.36
N ASP A 264 -7.91 17.64 -10.49
CA ASP A 264 -7.65 19.08 -10.55
C ASP A 264 -8.92 19.82 -11.02
N PRO A 265 -9.66 20.46 -10.10
CA PRO A 265 -10.88 21.19 -10.48
C PRO A 265 -10.59 22.44 -11.33
N GLU A 266 -9.37 23.00 -11.28
CA GLU A 266 -9.00 24.16 -12.07
C GLU A 266 -8.80 23.82 -13.56
N LEU A 267 -8.21 22.65 -13.83
CA LEU A 267 -7.95 22.18 -15.20
C LEU A 267 -9.02 21.23 -15.71
N ASP A 268 -9.93 20.81 -14.85
CA ASP A 268 -10.91 19.77 -15.08
C ASP A 268 -10.25 18.49 -15.62
N LEU A 269 -9.22 18.02 -14.90
CA LEU A 269 -8.42 16.84 -15.23
C LEU A 269 -8.39 15.85 -14.07
N LEU A 270 -8.64 14.59 -14.37
CA LEU A 270 -8.43 13.45 -13.50
C LEU A 270 -7.10 12.79 -13.88
N TYR A 271 -6.17 12.67 -12.92
CA TYR A 271 -4.93 11.95 -13.11
C TYR A 271 -4.99 10.61 -12.40
N ILE A 272 -4.55 9.57 -13.08
CA ILE A 272 -4.50 8.21 -12.57
C ILE A 272 -3.09 7.65 -12.70
N GLY A 273 -2.69 6.84 -11.72
CA GLY A 273 -1.48 6.04 -11.80
C GLY A 273 -1.79 4.62 -12.25
N THR A 274 -1.07 4.10 -13.24
CA THR A 274 -1.26 2.74 -13.74
C THR A 274 -0.20 1.77 -13.21
N GLY A 275 -0.57 0.51 -13.11
CA GLY A 275 0.24 -0.56 -12.53
C GLY A 275 1.24 -1.18 -13.50
N ASN A 276 1.91 -2.19 -12.99
CA ASN A 276 2.92 -3.03 -13.64
C ASN A 276 2.37 -3.88 -14.78
N GLY A 277 3.28 -4.44 -15.55
CA GLY A 277 2.98 -5.44 -16.57
C GLY A 277 2.65 -6.82 -16.00
N SER A 278 1.81 -7.57 -16.70
CA SER A 278 1.50 -8.97 -16.38
C SER A 278 1.62 -9.83 -17.65
N PRO A 279 2.57 -10.81 -17.67
CA PRO A 279 3.62 -11.08 -16.66
C PRO A 279 4.56 -9.88 -16.39
N TRP A 280 5.32 -9.92 -15.27
CA TRP A 280 6.39 -8.93 -15.02
C TRP A 280 7.49 -9.03 -16.08
N ASN A 281 7.92 -10.29 -16.37
CA ASN A 281 8.92 -10.57 -17.40
C ASN A 281 8.46 -10.02 -18.76
N ARG A 282 9.12 -8.93 -19.21
CA ARG A 282 8.78 -8.20 -20.44
C ARG A 282 8.94 -9.03 -21.71
N ASP A 283 9.90 -9.97 -21.74
CA ASP A 283 10.17 -10.80 -22.91
C ASP A 283 9.07 -11.84 -23.13
N LEU A 284 8.42 -12.30 -22.05
CA LEU A 284 7.28 -13.20 -22.11
C LEU A 284 5.97 -12.46 -22.39
N ARG A 285 5.83 -11.24 -21.86
CA ARG A 285 4.63 -10.41 -22.05
C ARG A 285 4.54 -9.86 -23.46
N SER A 286 5.65 -9.36 -23.98
CA SER A 286 5.73 -8.62 -25.24
C SER A 286 7.00 -9.01 -25.99
N PRO A 287 7.08 -10.23 -26.55
CA PRO A 287 8.30 -10.77 -27.16
C PRO A 287 8.79 -9.98 -28.38
N GLY A 288 7.93 -9.19 -29.03
CA GLY A 288 8.29 -8.22 -30.06
C GLY A 288 8.83 -6.89 -29.51
N GLY A 289 8.92 -6.72 -28.18
CA GLY A 289 9.37 -5.49 -27.53
C GLY A 289 8.28 -4.41 -27.45
N GLY A 290 8.70 -3.14 -27.39
CA GLY A 290 7.85 -1.97 -27.26
C GLY A 290 7.67 -1.51 -25.80
N ASP A 291 7.11 -0.33 -25.63
CA ASP A 291 7.01 0.33 -24.31
C ASP A 291 5.82 -0.16 -23.47
N ASN A 292 4.89 -0.86 -24.07
CA ASN A 292 3.68 -1.42 -23.45
C ASN A 292 2.78 -0.35 -22.78
N LEU A 293 2.37 0.65 -23.55
CA LEU A 293 1.45 1.69 -23.07
C LEU A 293 0.08 1.08 -22.68
N TYR A 294 -0.50 1.50 -21.55
CA TYR A 294 -0.03 2.52 -20.61
C TYR A 294 0.40 1.87 -19.27
N LEU A 295 1.31 0.90 -19.27
CA LEU A 295 1.88 0.38 -18.03
C LEU A 295 2.70 1.45 -17.32
N SER A 296 2.72 1.43 -15.98
CA SER A 296 3.60 2.25 -15.14
C SER A 296 3.61 3.74 -15.55
N SER A 297 2.42 4.29 -15.76
CA SER A 297 2.21 5.62 -16.33
C SER A 297 1.35 6.50 -15.42
N ILE A 298 1.58 7.79 -15.49
CA ILE A 298 0.62 8.81 -15.06
C ILE A 298 -0.21 9.17 -16.30
N VAL A 299 -1.53 9.04 -16.22
CA VAL A 299 -2.45 9.32 -17.34
C VAL A 299 -3.46 10.37 -16.91
N ALA A 300 -3.63 11.41 -17.74
CA ALA A 300 -4.64 12.45 -17.55
C ALA A 300 -5.88 12.15 -18.40
N LEU A 301 -7.04 12.23 -17.77
CA LEU A 301 -8.35 11.96 -18.37
C LEU A 301 -9.29 13.15 -18.16
N ARG A 302 -10.28 13.32 -19.04
CA ARG A 302 -11.45 14.17 -18.76
C ARG A 302 -12.39 13.45 -17.80
N PRO A 303 -12.73 14.01 -16.65
CA PRO A 303 -13.53 13.29 -15.64
C PRO A 303 -14.93 12.94 -16.12
N ASP A 304 -15.58 13.81 -16.91
CA ASP A 304 -16.96 13.60 -17.38
C ASP A 304 -17.11 12.46 -18.39
N THR A 305 -16.04 12.12 -19.12
CA THR A 305 -16.11 11.19 -20.26
C THR A 305 -15.11 10.04 -20.22
N GLY A 306 -14.11 10.14 -19.35
CA GLY A 306 -12.96 9.23 -19.36
C GLY A 306 -12.03 9.40 -20.57
N ASN A 307 -12.19 10.47 -21.36
CA ASN A 307 -11.36 10.69 -22.55
C ASN A 307 -9.92 11.00 -22.16
N TYR A 308 -9.00 10.31 -22.86
CA TYR A 308 -7.56 10.52 -22.71
C TYR A 308 -7.14 11.95 -23.13
N VAL A 309 -6.21 12.54 -22.35
CA VAL A 309 -5.62 13.86 -22.63
C VAL A 309 -4.12 13.75 -22.88
N TRP A 310 -3.36 13.23 -21.91
CA TRP A 310 -1.93 12.99 -22.02
C TRP A 310 -1.47 11.87 -21.09
N HIS A 311 -0.27 11.37 -21.28
CA HIS A 311 0.39 10.45 -20.33
C HIS A 311 1.88 10.74 -20.23
N TYR A 312 2.46 10.32 -19.12
CA TYR A 312 3.90 10.18 -18.94
C TYR A 312 4.21 8.79 -18.36
N GLN A 313 5.04 8.01 -19.06
CA GLN A 313 5.39 6.66 -18.64
C GLN A 313 6.67 6.66 -17.81
N VAL A 314 6.56 6.46 -16.48
CA VAL A 314 7.71 6.49 -15.55
C VAL A 314 8.63 5.29 -15.70
N THR A 315 8.10 4.14 -16.17
CA THR A 315 8.89 2.92 -16.39
C THR A 315 8.45 2.25 -17.70
N PRO A 316 8.96 2.70 -18.87
CA PRO A 316 8.70 2.04 -20.15
C PRO A 316 9.11 0.56 -20.11
N LYS A 317 8.28 -0.34 -20.68
CA LYS A 317 8.51 -1.80 -20.70
C LYS A 317 8.89 -2.37 -19.32
N ASP A 318 8.13 -1.98 -18.28
CA ASP A 318 8.33 -2.45 -16.91
C ASP A 318 8.65 -3.96 -16.87
N ASN A 319 9.62 -4.33 -16.03
CA ASN A 319 10.16 -5.67 -15.90
C ASN A 319 10.28 -6.14 -14.45
N TRP A 320 9.93 -5.27 -13.48
CA TRP A 320 10.30 -5.40 -12.07
C TRP A 320 9.13 -5.21 -11.11
N ASP A 321 7.89 -5.19 -11.60
CA ASP A 321 6.70 -4.82 -10.83
C ASP A 321 6.73 -3.33 -10.42
N TYR A 322 7.33 -2.46 -11.21
CA TYR A 322 7.30 -1.03 -10.95
C TYR A 322 5.99 -0.43 -11.43
N THR A 323 5.32 0.28 -10.53
CA THR A 323 4.02 0.89 -10.77
C THR A 323 4.12 2.41 -10.65
N ALA A 324 3.21 3.14 -11.28
CA ALA A 324 2.95 4.56 -11.07
C ALA A 324 1.69 4.80 -10.22
N THR A 325 1.24 3.80 -9.47
CA THR A 325 0.03 3.85 -8.64
C THR A 325 0.26 4.45 -7.25
N GLN A 326 1.49 4.83 -6.91
CA GLN A 326 1.80 5.55 -5.68
C GLN A 326 1.15 6.93 -5.71
N GLN A 327 0.90 7.50 -4.52
CA GLN A 327 0.20 8.77 -4.40
C GLN A 327 0.72 9.82 -5.38
N LEU A 328 -0.21 10.44 -6.10
CA LEU A 328 -0.02 11.63 -6.91
C LEU A 328 -0.38 12.85 -6.06
N THR A 329 0.43 13.91 -6.15
CA THR A 329 0.20 15.14 -5.38
C THR A 329 0.26 16.35 -6.29
N LEU A 330 -0.74 17.24 -6.21
CA LEU A 330 -0.78 18.50 -6.96
C LEU A 330 -0.25 19.64 -6.10
N ALA A 331 0.59 20.47 -6.71
CA ALA A 331 1.06 21.72 -6.10
C ALA A 331 1.26 22.81 -7.14
N ASP A 332 1.32 24.04 -6.68
CA ASP A 332 1.77 25.22 -7.42
C ASP A 332 3.10 25.64 -6.79
N ILE A 333 4.21 25.44 -7.50
CA ILE A 333 5.57 25.70 -6.99
C ILE A 333 6.35 26.59 -7.93
N THR A 334 7.36 27.30 -7.40
CA THR A 334 8.25 28.14 -8.20
C THR A 334 9.47 27.33 -8.62
N ILE A 335 9.66 27.14 -9.91
CA ILE A 335 10.86 26.50 -10.50
C ILE A 335 11.51 27.55 -11.40
N ASP A 336 12.81 27.82 -11.19
CA ASP A 336 13.60 28.81 -11.97
C ASP A 336 12.96 30.20 -12.05
N GLY A 337 12.23 30.60 -10.99
CA GLY A 337 11.55 31.89 -10.87
C GLY A 337 10.17 31.95 -11.52
N GLU A 338 9.70 30.87 -12.13
CA GLU A 338 8.37 30.76 -12.73
C GLU A 338 7.42 29.92 -11.90
N GLN A 339 6.15 30.38 -11.75
CA GLN A 339 5.10 29.58 -11.11
C GLN A 339 4.68 28.44 -12.06
N ARG A 340 4.82 27.22 -11.60
CA ARG A 340 4.47 26.02 -12.35
C ARG A 340 3.38 25.21 -11.63
N LYS A 341 2.38 24.81 -12.39
CA LYS A 341 1.36 23.86 -11.94
C LYS A 341 1.91 22.46 -12.10
N VAL A 342 2.22 21.78 -11.00
CA VAL A 342 2.91 20.51 -11.07
C VAL A 342 2.08 19.35 -10.49
N ILE A 343 2.35 18.16 -11.02
CA ILE A 343 2.01 16.88 -10.42
C ILE A 343 3.31 16.18 -10.04
N MET A 344 3.38 15.70 -8.80
CA MET A 344 4.56 15.10 -8.20
C MET A 344 4.30 13.65 -7.82
N GLN A 345 5.28 12.78 -8.03
CA GLN A 345 5.20 11.38 -7.65
C GLN A 345 6.58 10.80 -7.30
N ALA A 346 6.63 9.95 -6.25
CA ALA A 346 7.72 9.04 -5.93
C ALA A 346 7.26 7.59 -6.15
N PRO A 347 7.31 7.05 -7.38
CA PRO A 347 6.85 5.70 -7.68
C PRO A 347 7.83 4.62 -7.18
N LYS A 348 7.46 3.34 -7.34
CA LYS A 348 8.28 2.19 -6.94
C LYS A 348 9.70 2.21 -7.51
N ASN A 349 9.90 2.80 -8.69
CA ASN A 349 11.15 2.75 -9.45
C ASN A 349 12.33 3.53 -8.85
N GLY A 350 12.09 4.37 -7.82
CA GLY A 350 13.11 5.06 -7.04
C GLY A 350 13.51 6.45 -7.54
N PHE A 351 12.81 7.00 -8.54
CA PHE A 351 12.96 8.38 -8.99
C PHE A 351 11.80 9.24 -8.53
N PHE A 352 12.06 10.49 -8.14
CA PHE A 352 11.04 11.49 -7.84
C PHE A 352 10.78 12.32 -9.08
N TYR A 353 9.54 12.30 -9.58
CA TYR A 353 9.13 12.98 -10.81
C TYR A 353 8.35 14.24 -10.49
N ILE A 354 8.62 15.30 -11.26
CA ILE A 354 7.81 16.51 -11.35
C ILE A 354 7.41 16.70 -12.81
N LEU A 355 6.11 16.70 -13.07
CA LEU A 355 5.56 16.99 -14.39
C LEU A 355 4.76 18.28 -14.34
N ASP A 356 4.74 19.00 -15.46
CA ASP A 356 3.73 20.02 -15.71
C ASP A 356 2.36 19.34 -15.82
N ARG A 357 1.43 19.65 -14.90
CA ARG A 357 0.15 18.93 -14.85
C ARG A 357 -0.84 19.31 -15.95
N VAL A 358 -0.55 20.39 -16.70
CA VAL A 358 -1.36 20.80 -17.87
C VAL A 358 -1.02 19.94 -19.08
N THR A 359 0.27 19.70 -19.32
CA THR A 359 0.80 19.13 -20.56
C THR A 359 1.35 17.72 -20.42
N GLY A 360 1.71 17.29 -19.20
CA GLY A 360 2.44 16.05 -18.95
C GLY A 360 3.94 16.14 -19.22
N GLU A 361 4.48 17.34 -19.49
CA GLU A 361 5.91 17.55 -19.71
C GLU A 361 6.73 17.23 -18.47
N LEU A 362 7.83 16.46 -18.63
CA LEU A 362 8.77 16.20 -17.55
C LEU A 362 9.59 17.47 -17.24
N LEU A 363 9.45 17.98 -16.01
CA LEU A 363 10.21 19.14 -15.55
C LEU A 363 11.49 18.70 -14.81
N SER A 364 11.43 17.63 -14.03
CA SER A 364 12.59 17.05 -13.36
C SER A 364 12.33 15.62 -12.90
N ALA A 365 13.44 14.84 -12.80
CA ALA A 365 13.39 13.47 -12.26
C ALA A 365 14.77 13.10 -11.69
N GLU A 366 14.86 12.90 -10.36
CA GLU A 366 16.09 12.50 -9.67
C GLU A 366 15.86 11.32 -8.73
N LYS A 367 16.93 10.60 -8.41
CA LYS A 367 16.88 9.46 -7.51
C LYS A 367 16.62 9.90 -6.07
N PHE A 368 15.50 9.48 -5.49
CA PHE A 368 15.25 9.66 -4.05
C PHE A 368 15.71 8.46 -3.22
N ALA A 369 16.03 7.33 -3.85
CA ALA A 369 16.47 6.10 -3.21
C ALA A 369 17.62 5.45 -3.99
N LYS A 370 18.15 4.32 -3.49
CA LYS A 370 19.12 3.51 -4.22
C LYS A 370 18.44 2.87 -5.44
N VAL A 371 19.01 3.13 -6.63
CA VAL A 371 18.54 2.61 -7.92
C VAL A 371 19.69 2.00 -8.69
N THR A 372 19.54 0.72 -9.11
CA THR A 372 20.54 0.01 -9.93
C THR A 372 20.05 -0.35 -11.33
N TRP A 373 18.74 -0.41 -11.58
CA TRP A 373 18.17 -0.73 -12.88
C TRP A 373 18.38 0.38 -13.92
N ALA A 374 18.43 1.66 -13.49
CA ALA A 374 18.68 2.81 -14.35
C ALA A 374 19.75 3.74 -13.76
N SER A 375 20.55 4.36 -14.60
CA SER A 375 21.56 5.35 -14.19
C SER A 375 20.93 6.71 -13.90
N HIS A 376 20.01 7.16 -14.74
CA HIS A 376 19.30 8.46 -14.65
C HIS A 376 18.09 8.44 -15.59
N ILE A 377 17.28 9.47 -15.52
CA ILE A 377 16.25 9.78 -16.52
C ILE A 377 16.87 10.81 -17.49
N ASP A 378 16.91 10.48 -18.76
CA ASP A 378 17.34 11.42 -19.81
C ASP A 378 16.28 12.52 -19.96
N MET A 379 16.62 13.74 -19.59
CA MET A 379 15.70 14.87 -19.60
C MET A 379 15.28 15.32 -21.01
N GLN A 380 16.01 14.94 -22.06
CA GLN A 380 15.63 15.30 -23.45
C GLN A 380 14.52 14.36 -23.97
N THR A 381 14.60 13.09 -23.60
CA THR A 381 13.65 12.06 -24.04
C THR A 381 12.59 11.72 -23.01
N GLY A 382 12.77 12.13 -21.76
CA GLY A 382 11.94 11.73 -20.61
C GLY A 382 12.06 10.25 -20.25
N ARG A 383 13.11 9.56 -20.70
CA ARG A 383 13.22 8.09 -20.58
C ARG A 383 14.35 7.66 -19.64
N PRO A 384 14.18 6.56 -18.90
CA PRO A 384 15.25 6.00 -18.10
C PRO A 384 16.36 5.44 -18.99
N VAL A 385 17.61 5.66 -18.59
CA VAL A 385 18.79 5.04 -19.18
C VAL A 385 19.10 3.79 -18.39
N GLU A 386 18.67 2.63 -18.90
CA GLU A 386 18.84 1.33 -18.26
C GLU A 386 20.33 0.99 -18.07
N THR A 387 20.69 0.35 -16.96
CA THR A 387 22.03 -0.18 -16.71
C THR A 387 22.15 -1.63 -17.20
N LYS A 388 23.36 -2.18 -17.15
CA LYS A 388 23.59 -3.59 -17.44
C LYS A 388 22.81 -4.58 -16.52
N TYR A 389 22.35 -4.13 -15.35
CA TYR A 389 21.61 -4.97 -14.38
C TYR A 389 20.12 -5.09 -14.72
N ALA A 390 19.61 -4.17 -15.54
CA ALA A 390 18.18 -4.11 -15.88
C ALA A 390 17.66 -5.36 -16.59
N ASP A 391 18.48 -5.95 -17.46
CA ASP A 391 18.16 -7.16 -18.23
C ASP A 391 18.59 -8.41 -17.48
N TYR A 392 17.82 -8.79 -16.45
CA TYR A 392 18.10 -9.99 -15.67
C TYR A 392 17.86 -11.28 -16.46
N GLN A 393 17.09 -11.25 -17.54
CA GLN A 393 16.85 -12.42 -18.41
C GLN A 393 18.14 -12.81 -19.14
N SER A 394 18.79 -11.84 -19.79
CA SER A 394 20.05 -12.08 -20.52
C SER A 394 21.24 -12.33 -19.58
N ASN A 395 21.21 -11.77 -18.37
CA ASN A 395 22.28 -11.91 -17.38
C ASN A 395 22.22 -13.24 -16.60
N GLY A 396 21.16 -14.05 -16.76
CA GLY A 396 20.95 -15.25 -15.94
C GLY A 396 20.58 -14.94 -14.49
N GLY A 397 20.11 -13.72 -14.22
CA GLY A 397 19.72 -13.17 -12.93
C GLY A 397 20.49 -11.93 -12.56
N SER A 398 19.88 -11.04 -11.78
CA SER A 398 20.49 -9.77 -11.31
C SER A 398 19.93 -9.32 -9.97
N TYR A 399 20.80 -8.78 -9.08
CA TYR A 399 20.36 -8.00 -7.93
C TYR A 399 19.95 -6.60 -8.35
N ILE A 400 18.73 -6.22 -8.01
CA ILE A 400 18.14 -4.95 -8.42
C ILE A 400 17.61 -4.20 -7.20
N TRP A 401 17.92 -2.91 -7.14
CA TRP A 401 17.30 -1.91 -6.29
C TRP A 401 16.48 -0.95 -7.15
N PRO A 402 15.29 -0.59 -6.74
CA PRO A 402 14.47 -1.19 -5.67
C PRO A 402 13.98 -2.60 -6.02
N SER A 403 13.51 -3.31 -4.99
CA SER A 403 12.78 -4.58 -5.12
C SER A 403 11.38 -4.36 -5.74
N PRO A 404 10.58 -5.43 -6.00
CA PRO A 404 9.17 -5.32 -6.38
C PRO A 404 8.30 -4.58 -5.35
N TYR A 405 8.76 -4.50 -4.09
CA TYR A 405 8.09 -3.68 -3.07
C TYR A 405 8.25 -2.17 -3.31
N GLY A 406 9.19 -1.75 -4.18
CA GLY A 406 9.48 -0.37 -4.53
C GLY A 406 10.39 0.34 -3.54
N ALA A 407 10.88 1.51 -3.93
CA ALA A 407 11.53 2.46 -3.01
C ALA A 407 10.49 3.21 -2.16
N HIS A 408 9.27 3.32 -2.66
CA HIS A 408 8.06 3.80 -2.01
C HIS A 408 6.88 2.98 -2.56
N ASN A 409 5.80 2.82 -1.79
CA ASN A 409 4.65 2.02 -2.19
C ASN A 409 3.33 2.76 -1.89
N TRP A 410 2.28 2.04 -1.43
CA TRP A 410 0.94 2.56 -1.18
C TRP A 410 0.87 3.54 0.02
N GLN A 411 1.82 3.50 0.92
CA GLN A 411 1.84 4.40 2.08
C GLN A 411 1.89 5.86 1.61
N PRO A 412 0.92 6.71 1.98
CA PRO A 412 0.82 8.03 1.40
C PRO A 412 1.92 8.98 1.84
N MET A 413 2.40 9.79 0.89
CA MET A 413 3.30 10.93 1.12
C MET A 413 2.55 12.14 1.69
N SER A 414 3.27 13.16 2.12
CA SER A 414 2.70 14.46 2.50
C SER A 414 3.53 15.61 1.94
N PHE A 415 2.90 16.57 1.27
CA PHE A 415 3.54 17.81 0.81
C PHE A 415 3.11 18.98 1.71
N SER A 416 4.08 19.63 2.34
CA SER A 416 3.83 20.85 3.12
C SER A 416 4.06 22.11 2.29
N PRO A 417 3.03 22.91 2.02
CA PRO A 417 3.21 24.19 1.34
C PRO A 417 3.99 25.23 2.21
N ARG A 418 4.15 24.97 3.51
CA ARG A 418 4.91 25.86 4.43
C ARG A 418 6.42 25.66 4.29
N THR A 419 6.87 24.39 4.28
CA THR A 419 8.30 24.06 4.13
C THR A 419 8.72 23.91 2.67
N GLY A 420 7.75 23.69 1.76
CA GLY A 420 8.01 23.35 0.37
C GLY A 420 8.56 21.92 0.19
N LEU A 421 8.52 21.08 1.23
CA LEU A 421 9.08 19.73 1.23
C LEU A 421 8.00 18.67 1.02
N MET A 422 8.38 17.59 0.33
CA MET A 422 7.65 16.34 0.23
C MET A 422 8.22 15.34 1.23
N TYR A 423 7.39 14.84 2.13
CA TYR A 423 7.77 13.80 3.10
C TYR A 423 7.35 12.44 2.57
N ILE A 424 8.34 11.57 2.34
CA ILE A 424 8.19 10.29 1.62
C ILE A 424 8.50 9.13 2.58
N PRO A 425 7.58 8.17 2.76
CA PRO A 425 7.85 6.92 3.47
C PRO A 425 8.64 5.99 2.53
N ALA A 426 9.97 6.12 2.55
CA ALA A 426 10.86 5.39 1.66
C ALA A 426 11.35 4.08 2.29
N GLN A 427 11.75 3.13 1.45
CA GLN A 427 12.33 1.85 1.86
C GLN A 427 13.47 1.43 0.94
N ASN A 428 14.49 0.81 1.51
CA ASN A 428 15.62 0.27 0.80
C ASN A 428 15.65 -1.25 0.91
N ILE A 429 15.18 -1.94 -0.11
CA ILE A 429 15.09 -3.40 -0.18
C ILE A 429 15.61 -3.85 -1.55
N PRO A 430 16.64 -4.71 -1.60
CA PRO A 430 17.07 -5.34 -2.85
C PRO A 430 16.19 -6.55 -3.19
N HIS A 431 16.23 -6.96 -4.46
CA HIS A 431 15.67 -8.23 -4.89
C HIS A 431 16.54 -8.88 -5.97
N TYR A 432 16.66 -10.21 -5.91
CA TYR A 432 17.29 -10.97 -6.98
C TYR A 432 16.22 -11.40 -7.98
N PHE A 433 16.28 -10.87 -9.18
CA PHE A 433 15.41 -11.26 -10.28
C PHE A 433 16.06 -12.34 -11.13
N SER A 434 15.29 -13.38 -11.44
CA SER A 434 15.62 -14.43 -12.39
C SER A 434 14.39 -14.73 -13.24
N GLY A 435 14.56 -14.74 -14.57
CA GLY A 435 13.47 -14.88 -15.51
C GLY A 435 13.13 -16.34 -15.78
N GLN A 436 11.85 -16.69 -15.78
CA GLN A 436 11.37 -17.95 -16.34
C GLN A 436 11.53 -17.95 -17.87
N LYS A 437 11.80 -19.10 -18.47
CA LYS A 437 11.89 -19.24 -19.93
C LYS A 437 10.53 -19.25 -20.61
N THR A 438 9.51 -19.68 -19.90
CA THR A 438 8.13 -19.76 -20.39
C THR A 438 7.18 -19.51 -19.24
N VAL A 439 6.01 -18.96 -19.52
CA VAL A 439 4.92 -18.82 -18.57
C VAL A 439 3.65 -19.42 -19.19
N LYS A 440 2.88 -20.10 -18.36
CA LYS A 440 1.54 -20.57 -18.71
C LYS A 440 0.57 -19.92 -17.73
N TYR A 441 -0.42 -19.21 -18.26
CA TYR A 441 -1.46 -18.60 -17.42
C TYR A 441 -2.15 -19.66 -16.55
N GLN A 442 -2.25 -19.33 -15.26
CA GLN A 442 -2.92 -20.15 -14.25
C GLN A 442 -3.91 -19.29 -13.47
N LEU A 443 -5.16 -19.70 -13.45
CA LEU A 443 -6.20 -19.03 -12.68
C LEU A 443 -5.87 -19.12 -11.17
N ASN A 444 -6.15 -18.06 -10.41
CA ASN A 444 -5.87 -17.98 -8.96
C ASN A 444 -4.38 -18.19 -8.59
N ARG A 445 -3.46 -17.85 -9.49
CA ARG A 445 -2.00 -17.94 -9.28
C ARG A 445 -1.30 -16.68 -9.74
N TRP A 446 -0.16 -16.41 -9.17
CA TRP A 446 0.73 -15.37 -9.65
C TRP A 446 1.35 -15.80 -10.99
N ASN A 447 1.16 -14.98 -12.01
CA ASN A 447 1.60 -15.20 -13.38
C ASN A 447 2.71 -14.21 -13.74
N THR A 448 3.77 -14.15 -12.92
CA THR A 448 4.79 -13.10 -13.01
C THR A 448 5.84 -13.34 -14.09
N GLY A 449 6.06 -14.61 -14.48
CA GLY A 449 7.15 -14.95 -15.40
C GLY A 449 8.56 -14.81 -14.80
N VAL A 450 8.64 -14.62 -13.46
CA VAL A 450 9.88 -14.57 -12.69
C VAL A 450 10.00 -15.86 -11.88
N ASP A 451 11.23 -16.37 -11.71
CA ASP A 451 11.47 -17.49 -10.83
C ASP A 451 11.45 -17.03 -9.36
N LEU A 452 10.30 -17.18 -8.74
CA LEU A 452 10.13 -16.77 -7.34
C LEU A 452 10.95 -17.63 -6.36
N ASN A 453 11.41 -18.82 -6.74
CA ASN A 453 12.23 -19.66 -5.88
C ASN A 453 13.68 -19.16 -5.85
N GLU A 454 14.26 -18.86 -7.01
CA GLU A 454 15.57 -18.22 -7.06
C GLU A 454 15.53 -16.83 -6.44
N SER A 455 14.47 -16.07 -6.66
CA SER A 455 14.28 -14.73 -6.09
C SER A 455 14.21 -14.70 -4.58
N ARG A 456 13.90 -15.82 -3.91
CA ARG A 456 13.75 -15.88 -2.44
C ARG A 456 15.04 -16.25 -1.70
N ASP A 457 15.94 -16.95 -2.35
CA ASP A 457 17.21 -17.40 -1.78
C ASP A 457 18.13 -16.22 -1.33
N PRO A 458 18.18 -15.08 -2.05
CA PRO A 458 19.04 -13.96 -1.70
C PRO A 458 18.62 -13.13 -0.49
N LEU A 459 17.33 -13.10 -0.14
CA LEU A 459 16.92 -12.45 1.11
C LEU A 459 17.35 -13.26 2.33
N SER A 460 17.39 -14.59 2.23
CA SER A 460 18.01 -15.43 3.25
C SER A 460 19.51 -15.22 3.32
N TRP A 461 20.16 -14.90 2.20
CA TRP A 461 21.60 -14.57 2.15
C TRP A 461 21.88 -13.18 2.76
N VAL A 462 21.08 -12.16 2.43
CA VAL A 462 21.15 -10.84 3.09
C VAL A 462 20.81 -10.96 4.59
N ALA A 463 19.87 -11.83 4.97
CA ALA A 463 19.56 -12.14 6.37
C ALA A 463 20.69 -12.87 7.11
N GLY A 464 21.61 -13.54 6.40
CA GLY A 464 22.81 -14.20 6.94
C GLY A 464 24.01 -13.27 7.10
N MET A 465 24.00 -12.05 6.53
CA MET A 465 25.07 -11.08 6.76
C MET A 465 24.96 -10.45 8.14
N ALA A 466 26.07 -10.26 8.82
CA ALA A 466 26.16 -9.69 10.18
C ALA A 466 25.61 -8.24 10.31
N SER A 467 25.12 -7.64 9.22
CA SER A 467 24.42 -6.36 9.19
C SER A 467 23.43 -6.28 8.00
N THR A 468 22.40 -7.12 7.99
CA THR A 468 21.25 -6.95 7.08
C THR A 468 20.64 -5.57 7.21
N ASP A 469 20.67 -5.00 8.41
CA ASP A 469 20.19 -3.66 8.74
C ASP A 469 20.93 -2.56 7.94
N ALA A 470 22.11 -2.82 7.40
CA ALA A 470 22.80 -1.89 6.51
C ALA A 470 22.21 -1.84 5.09
N LEU A 471 21.55 -2.93 4.64
CA LEU A 471 21.02 -3.07 3.27
C LEU A 471 19.50 -3.04 3.18
N VAL A 472 18.78 -3.38 4.26
CA VAL A 472 17.33 -3.45 4.32
C VAL A 472 16.82 -2.58 5.45
N TYR A 473 16.24 -1.42 5.12
CA TYR A 473 15.79 -0.42 6.08
C TYR A 473 14.69 0.46 5.51
N GLY A 474 14.01 1.20 6.38
CA GLY A 474 13.06 2.26 6.02
C GLY A 474 13.63 3.65 6.27
N GLU A 475 13.03 4.65 5.64
CA GLU A 475 13.37 6.06 5.89
C GLU A 475 12.10 6.92 5.85
N LEU A 476 12.01 7.91 6.74
CA LEU A 476 11.22 9.11 6.49
C LEU A 476 12.15 10.11 5.79
N LEU A 477 11.86 10.39 4.54
CA LEU A 477 12.68 11.26 3.70
C LEU A 477 11.94 12.59 3.46
N ALA A 478 12.53 13.71 3.85
CA ALA A 478 12.10 15.04 3.41
C ALA A 478 12.85 15.40 2.13
N TRP A 479 12.10 15.53 1.04
CA TRP A 479 12.62 15.80 -0.30
C TRP A 479 12.28 17.23 -0.71
N ASP A 480 13.28 17.99 -1.12
CA ASP A 480 13.10 19.31 -1.74
C ASP A 480 12.79 19.09 -3.24
N PRO A 481 11.54 19.29 -3.68
CA PRO A 481 11.14 19.02 -5.06
C PRO A 481 11.78 20.00 -6.05
N VAL A 482 12.12 21.23 -5.63
CA VAL A 482 12.73 22.22 -6.50
C VAL A 482 14.21 21.94 -6.69
N LYS A 483 14.95 21.62 -5.61
CA LYS A 483 16.37 21.28 -5.69
C LYS A 483 16.62 19.82 -6.06
N GLN A 484 15.58 18.98 -6.09
CA GLN A 484 15.68 17.55 -6.38
C GLN A 484 16.73 16.85 -5.51
N GLN A 485 16.67 17.09 -4.20
CA GLN A 485 17.57 16.47 -3.23
C GLN A 485 16.92 16.32 -1.85
N SER A 486 17.48 15.44 -1.04
CA SER A 486 17.09 15.29 0.36
C SER A 486 17.43 16.54 1.16
N ALA A 487 16.46 17.09 1.89
CA ALA A 487 16.69 18.11 2.90
C ALA A 487 17.16 17.47 4.21
N TRP A 488 16.47 16.44 4.64
CA TRP A 488 16.81 15.61 5.80
C TRP A 488 16.19 14.22 5.67
N LYS A 489 16.60 13.29 6.54
CA LYS A 489 16.02 11.94 6.60
C LYS A 489 16.15 11.33 7.97
N VAL A 490 15.16 10.55 8.36
CA VAL A 490 15.16 9.72 9.56
C VAL A 490 15.17 8.25 9.14
N ARG A 491 16.19 7.52 9.57
CA ARG A 491 16.32 6.10 9.28
C ARG A 491 15.53 5.26 10.28
N HIS A 492 14.82 4.25 9.77
CA HIS A 492 14.16 3.19 10.53
C HIS A 492 14.93 1.88 10.35
N ASP A 493 15.12 1.12 11.44
CA ASP A 493 15.87 -0.14 11.38
C ASP A 493 15.19 -1.20 10.52
N LYS A 494 13.88 -1.09 10.35
CA LYS A 494 13.08 -2.01 9.55
C LYS A 494 12.47 -1.29 8.34
N PRO A 495 12.29 -2.01 7.20
CA PRO A 495 11.84 -1.36 5.97
C PRO A 495 10.39 -0.91 5.98
N ALA A 496 9.51 -1.60 6.73
CA ALA A 496 8.11 -1.25 6.79
C ALA A 496 7.90 0.03 7.60
N ASN A 497 7.33 1.05 6.96
CA ASN A 497 6.97 2.32 7.57
C ASN A 497 5.60 2.77 7.07
N GLY A 498 4.95 3.67 7.78
CA GLY A 498 3.59 4.12 7.55
C GLY A 498 3.49 5.37 6.68
N GLY A 499 2.26 5.69 6.29
CA GLY A 499 1.96 6.94 5.61
C GLY A 499 2.24 8.17 6.47
N VAL A 500 2.29 9.33 5.83
CA VAL A 500 2.75 10.59 6.42
C VAL A 500 1.63 11.63 6.46
N LEU A 501 1.63 12.44 7.51
CA LEU A 501 0.83 13.66 7.66
C LEU A 501 1.77 14.81 8.02
N SER A 502 1.67 15.96 7.36
CA SER A 502 2.29 17.21 7.80
C SER A 502 1.23 18.21 8.27
N THR A 503 1.56 19.08 9.23
CA THR A 503 0.63 20.08 9.79
C THR A 503 1.21 21.47 9.77
N ALA A 504 0.33 22.49 9.89
CA ALA A 504 0.73 23.87 10.06
C ALA A 504 1.42 24.15 11.41
N GLY A 505 1.31 23.22 12.37
CA GLY A 505 2.08 23.25 13.63
C GLY A 505 3.55 22.83 13.48
N GLU A 506 4.05 22.76 12.23
CA GLU A 506 5.44 22.43 11.89
C GLU A 506 5.85 21.02 12.31
N LEU A 507 4.89 20.09 12.25
CA LEU A 507 5.08 18.70 12.62
C LEU A 507 4.85 17.76 11.42
N VAL A 508 5.57 16.65 11.43
CA VAL A 508 5.40 15.51 10.51
C VAL A 508 5.13 14.25 11.33
N PHE A 509 3.99 13.62 11.11
CA PHE A 509 3.59 12.38 11.80
C PHE A 509 3.79 11.17 10.90
N GLN A 510 4.40 10.11 11.44
CA GLN A 510 4.58 8.84 10.76
C GLN A 510 4.54 7.66 11.74
N GLY A 511 4.01 6.52 11.28
CA GLY A 511 4.10 5.25 11.96
C GLY A 511 5.18 4.34 11.39
N THR A 512 5.54 3.26 12.10
CA THR A 512 6.51 2.25 11.67
C THR A 512 5.97 0.83 11.80
N GLY A 513 6.61 -0.12 11.11
CA GLY A 513 6.33 -1.55 11.24
C GLY A 513 6.61 -2.10 12.63
N GLU A 514 7.44 -1.43 13.43
CA GLU A 514 7.76 -1.78 14.82
C GLU A 514 6.72 -1.25 15.82
N GLY A 515 5.74 -0.49 15.32
CA GLY A 515 4.64 0.04 16.11
C GLY A 515 4.95 1.38 16.80
N VAL A 516 6.01 2.06 16.41
CA VAL A 516 6.26 3.44 16.85
C VAL A 516 5.41 4.38 16.00
N PHE A 517 4.62 5.24 16.63
CA PHE A 517 3.98 6.40 16.01
C PHE A 517 4.66 7.65 16.55
N ALA A 518 5.22 8.48 15.69
CA ALA A 518 6.06 9.59 16.09
C ALA A 518 5.69 10.91 15.39
N ALA A 519 5.99 12.02 16.06
CA ALA A 519 5.99 13.36 15.50
C ALA A 519 7.45 13.84 15.37
N TYR A 520 7.76 14.38 14.20
CA TYR A 520 9.07 14.93 13.86
C TYR A 520 8.94 16.40 13.55
N ASP A 521 9.99 17.16 13.82
CA ASP A 521 10.14 18.54 13.36
C ASP A 521 10.19 18.57 11.82
N ALA A 522 9.31 19.38 11.22
CA ALA A 522 9.15 19.42 9.77
C ALA A 522 10.39 19.98 9.03
N ASP A 523 11.23 20.78 9.70
CA ASP A 523 12.36 21.46 9.09
C ASP A 523 13.65 20.59 9.09
N ASN A 524 13.83 19.72 10.13
CA ASN A 524 15.09 19.03 10.36
C ASN A 524 14.97 17.52 10.66
N GLY A 525 13.75 17.01 10.93
CA GLY A 525 13.51 15.60 11.19
C GLY A 525 13.80 15.14 12.63
N ASP A 526 14.06 16.05 13.55
CA ASP A 526 14.24 15.69 14.96
C ASP A 526 12.96 15.08 15.52
N ALA A 527 13.08 13.93 16.20
CA ALA A 527 11.94 13.27 16.83
C ALA A 527 11.54 14.04 18.10
N LEU A 528 10.35 14.65 18.07
CA LEU A 528 9.84 15.47 19.15
C LEU A 528 8.93 14.70 20.11
N TRP A 529 8.18 13.70 19.61
CA TRP A 529 7.24 12.91 20.39
C TRP A 529 7.11 11.51 19.82
N GLN A 530 6.83 10.52 20.68
CA GLN A 530 6.64 9.11 20.28
C GLN A 530 5.61 8.40 21.14
N TYR A 531 4.81 7.57 20.51
CA TYR A 531 3.89 6.62 21.13
C TYR A 531 4.22 5.20 20.71
N GLN A 532 4.42 4.27 21.67
CA GLN A 532 4.62 2.86 21.38
C GLN A 532 3.29 2.12 21.32
N SER A 533 2.88 1.74 20.15
CA SER A 533 1.71 0.92 19.87
C SER A 533 1.99 -0.57 20.13
N ASP A 534 0.92 -1.35 20.34
CA ASP A 534 0.99 -2.81 20.49
C ASP A 534 0.90 -3.58 19.15
N SER A 535 0.88 -2.87 18.02
CA SER A 535 0.95 -3.41 16.65
C SER A 535 1.64 -2.42 15.70
N ALA A 536 1.94 -2.82 14.47
CA ALA A 536 2.47 -1.92 13.46
C ALA A 536 1.53 -0.73 13.21
N VAL A 537 2.07 0.42 12.81
CA VAL A 537 1.32 1.61 12.41
C VAL A 537 1.72 1.96 10.98
N LEU A 538 0.95 1.49 10.00
CA LEU A 538 1.30 1.62 8.57
C LEU A 538 0.34 2.49 7.79
N ALA A 539 -0.89 2.70 8.28
CA ALA A 539 -1.88 3.57 7.67
C ALA A 539 -1.44 5.04 7.68
N GLY A 540 -2.03 5.83 6.79
CA GLY A 540 -1.81 7.28 6.78
C GLY A 540 -2.55 7.98 7.92
N PRO A 541 -1.87 8.79 8.76
CA PRO A 541 -2.52 9.59 9.79
C PRO A 541 -3.33 10.74 9.17
N MET A 542 -4.30 11.26 9.92
CA MET A 542 -5.03 12.47 9.57
C MET A 542 -5.21 13.38 10.79
N SER A 543 -5.55 14.66 10.55
CA SER A 543 -5.84 15.64 11.60
C SER A 543 -7.17 16.32 11.34
N TYR A 544 -7.93 16.53 12.40
CA TYR A 544 -9.20 17.26 12.36
C TYR A 544 -9.37 18.13 13.62
N GLU A 545 -10.31 19.08 13.58
CA GLU A 545 -10.70 19.86 14.73
C GLU A 545 -12.18 19.63 15.04
N LEU A 546 -12.50 19.48 16.30
CA LEU A 546 -13.86 19.37 16.81
C LEU A 546 -13.99 20.16 18.11
N ASP A 547 -15.01 21.02 18.20
CA ASP A 547 -15.27 21.90 19.35
C ASP A 547 -14.07 22.78 19.76
N GLY A 548 -13.22 23.17 18.79
CA GLY A 548 -12.02 23.98 19.02
C GLY A 548 -10.81 23.19 19.53
N GLU A 549 -10.89 21.88 19.58
CA GLU A 549 -9.77 20.98 19.92
C GLU A 549 -9.27 20.25 18.68
N GLN A 550 -7.96 20.26 18.46
CA GLN A 550 -7.31 19.52 17.38
C GLN A 550 -7.04 18.08 17.80
N TYR A 551 -7.27 17.15 16.87
CA TYR A 551 -7.03 15.72 17.02
C TYR A 551 -6.09 15.20 15.93
N ILE A 552 -5.30 14.18 16.29
CA ILE A 552 -4.52 13.36 15.34
C ILE A 552 -5.04 11.93 15.41
N ALA A 553 -5.42 11.36 14.29
CA ALA A 553 -5.92 9.99 14.23
C ALA A 553 -5.11 9.12 13.30
N VAL A 554 -4.87 7.86 13.69
CA VAL A 554 -4.16 6.88 12.87
C VAL A 554 -4.65 5.47 13.16
N ALA A 555 -4.79 4.65 12.11
CA ALA A 555 -5.09 3.24 12.27
C ALA A 555 -3.81 2.43 12.51
N GLN A 556 -3.80 1.62 13.58
CA GLN A 556 -2.76 0.63 13.84
C GLN A 556 -3.20 -0.75 13.36
N GLY A 557 -2.26 -1.52 12.85
CA GLY A 557 -2.42 -2.90 12.39
C GLY A 557 -1.39 -3.24 11.32
N SER A 558 -0.86 -4.46 11.33
CA SER A 558 0.05 -4.95 10.30
C SER A 558 -0.71 -5.19 9.00
N GLY A 559 -0.13 -4.80 7.87
CA GLY A 559 -0.71 -5.00 6.54
C GLY A 559 0.30 -4.81 5.43
N GLY A 560 -0.12 -5.11 4.20
CA GLY A 560 0.70 -4.98 3.00
C GLY A 560 1.70 -6.10 2.78
N THR A 561 2.21 -6.17 1.54
CA THR A 561 3.05 -7.30 1.08
C THR A 561 4.36 -7.40 1.85
N VAL A 562 5.01 -6.27 2.15
CA VAL A 562 6.29 -6.25 2.90
C VAL A 562 6.13 -6.96 4.24
N MET A 563 5.06 -6.65 4.98
CA MET A 563 4.79 -7.27 6.28
C MET A 563 4.43 -8.75 6.16
N LEU A 564 3.77 -9.17 5.08
CA LEU A 564 3.42 -10.58 4.86
C LEU A 564 4.62 -11.43 4.46
N THR A 565 5.58 -10.87 3.71
CA THR A 565 6.64 -11.65 3.06
C THR A 565 7.99 -11.58 3.75
N ILE A 566 8.35 -10.45 4.38
CA ILE A 566 9.65 -10.23 5.03
C ILE A 566 9.54 -10.41 6.57
N GLY A 567 8.65 -11.25 7.04
CA GLY A 567 8.14 -11.38 8.39
C GLY A 567 9.10 -11.57 9.57
N ASP A 568 10.41 -11.48 9.42
CA ASP A 568 11.37 -11.73 10.52
C ASP A 568 11.69 -10.47 11.35
N ASN A 569 10.98 -9.39 11.12
CA ASN A 569 11.37 -8.07 11.61
C ASN A 569 10.59 -7.58 12.84
N LEU A 570 9.61 -8.35 13.34
CA LEU A 570 8.85 -8.00 14.53
C LEU A 570 9.19 -8.93 15.69
N LYS A 571 9.21 -8.39 16.92
CA LYS A 571 9.34 -9.20 18.14
C LYS A 571 8.28 -10.31 18.12
N ARG A 572 8.73 -11.54 18.22
CA ARG A 572 7.91 -12.76 18.19
C ARG A 572 6.76 -12.65 19.18
N ASN A 573 5.53 -13.06 18.78
CA ASN A 573 4.33 -13.30 19.59
C ASN A 573 3.34 -12.14 19.78
N LYS A 574 3.33 -11.12 18.95
CA LYS A 574 2.23 -10.17 18.99
C LYS A 574 1.18 -10.57 17.96
N VAL A 575 0.02 -11.01 18.42
CA VAL A 575 -1.18 -11.09 17.57
C VAL A 575 -1.47 -9.69 17.07
N ASN A 576 -1.68 -9.55 15.75
CA ASN A 576 -2.02 -8.26 15.17
C ASN A 576 -3.31 -7.71 15.81
N LYS A 577 -3.21 -6.52 16.40
CA LYS A 577 -4.32 -5.85 17.08
C LYS A 577 -4.68 -4.60 16.31
N ASN A 578 -5.77 -4.65 15.59
CA ASN A 578 -6.24 -3.52 14.81
C ASN A 578 -7.02 -2.55 15.68
N LYS A 579 -6.60 -1.29 15.69
CA LYS A 579 -7.28 -0.20 16.39
C LYS A 579 -7.25 1.08 15.57
N LEU A 580 -8.21 1.96 15.82
CA LEU A 580 -8.05 3.38 15.54
C LEU A 580 -7.53 4.02 16.83
N LEU A 581 -6.44 4.78 16.73
CA LEU A 581 -5.86 5.56 17.81
C LEU A 581 -6.14 7.04 17.53
N VAL A 582 -6.61 7.76 18.54
CA VAL A 582 -6.89 9.19 18.44
C VAL A 582 -6.25 9.93 19.61
N PHE A 583 -5.47 10.94 19.27
CA PHE A 583 -4.64 11.73 20.18
C PHE A 583 -5.11 13.17 20.20
N LYS A 584 -5.00 13.84 21.35
CA LYS A 584 -5.14 15.28 21.53
C LYS A 584 -4.27 15.79 22.68
N LEU A 585 -4.12 17.09 22.82
CA LEU A 585 -3.39 17.66 23.97
C LEU A 585 -4.11 17.37 25.28
N GLY A 586 -3.40 16.93 26.30
CA GLY A 586 -3.89 16.63 27.64
C GLY A 586 -3.25 15.39 28.24
N ASP A 587 -3.60 15.07 29.49
CA ASP A 587 -3.18 13.84 30.19
C ASP A 587 -4.42 12.97 30.46
N PHE A 588 -4.59 11.93 29.67
CA PHE A 588 -5.74 11.00 29.76
C PHE A 588 -5.38 9.71 30.45
N GLY A 589 -4.11 9.50 30.84
CA GLY A 589 -3.64 8.33 31.57
C GLY A 589 -3.78 7.00 30.82
N LEU A 590 -4.04 7.05 29.51
CA LEU A 590 -4.20 5.87 28.64
C LEU A 590 -2.88 5.40 28.04
N THR A 591 -1.84 6.22 28.09
CA THR A 591 -0.48 5.89 27.67
C THR A 591 0.10 4.87 28.64
N LYS A 592 0.06 3.58 28.31
CA LYS A 592 0.71 2.55 29.13
C LYS A 592 1.42 1.51 28.33
N THR A 593 2.61 1.23 28.88
CA THR A 593 3.51 0.14 28.58
C THR A 593 2.79 -1.11 28.08
N VAL A 594 3.17 -1.51 26.87
CA VAL A 594 2.85 -2.81 26.31
C VAL A 594 3.43 -3.87 27.26
N ALA A 595 2.58 -4.65 27.89
CA ALA A 595 3.02 -5.82 28.63
C ALA A 595 3.75 -6.75 27.65
N ASP A 596 4.93 -7.19 28.03
CA ASP A 596 5.70 -8.20 27.28
C ASP A 596 4.86 -9.50 27.27
N GLU A 597 4.19 -9.76 26.13
CA GLU A 597 3.45 -11.01 25.97
C GLU A 597 4.46 -12.16 25.77
N SER A 598 4.20 -13.29 26.42
CA SER A 598 5.07 -14.46 26.41
C SER A 598 5.42 -14.96 25.01
N LEU A 599 6.66 -15.42 24.85
CA LEU A 599 7.14 -16.05 23.60
C LEU A 599 6.30 -17.29 23.24
N ALA A 600 6.00 -17.53 21.93
CA ALA A 600 5.34 -18.75 21.49
C ALA A 600 6.17 -19.95 21.92
N THR A 601 5.52 -20.92 22.52
CA THR A 601 6.18 -22.16 22.90
C THR A 601 6.52 -22.93 21.64
N ILE A 602 7.81 -23.28 21.47
CA ILE A 602 8.22 -24.21 20.42
C ILE A 602 7.58 -25.56 20.74
N LEU A 603 6.75 -26.04 19.81
CA LEU A 603 6.14 -27.36 19.93
C LEU A 603 7.10 -28.38 19.29
N PRO A 604 7.61 -29.37 20.04
CA PRO A 604 8.41 -30.43 19.43
C PRO A 604 7.53 -31.22 18.45
N LEU A 605 8.15 -31.63 17.33
CA LEU A 605 7.49 -32.57 16.43
C LEU A 605 7.30 -33.92 17.13
N SER A 606 6.09 -34.44 17.04
CA SER A 606 5.76 -35.80 17.58
C SER A 606 6.31 -36.92 16.65
N GLU A 607 6.67 -36.61 15.42
CA GLU A 607 7.15 -37.54 14.40
C GLU A 607 8.43 -37.04 13.77
N GLU A 608 9.38 -37.94 13.51
CA GLU A 608 10.59 -37.63 12.75
C GLU A 608 10.25 -37.31 11.28
N VAL A 609 11.05 -36.44 10.65
CA VAL A 609 10.95 -36.13 9.23
C VAL A 609 11.61 -37.26 8.43
N ASN A 610 10.81 -38.19 7.92
CA ASN A 610 11.27 -39.33 7.10
C ASN A 610 11.22 -39.03 5.60
N ALA A 611 11.69 -37.83 5.18
CA ALA A 611 11.73 -37.43 3.78
C ALA A 611 13.17 -37.28 3.29
N THR A 612 13.41 -37.63 2.02
CA THR A 612 14.74 -37.47 1.39
C THR A 612 14.99 -35.96 1.17
N PRO A 613 16.26 -35.53 1.05
CA PRO A 613 16.61 -34.14 0.69
C PRO A 613 15.91 -33.65 -0.58
N GLU A 614 15.69 -34.52 -1.57
CA GLU A 614 15.02 -34.18 -2.83
C GLU A 614 13.54 -33.83 -2.59
N VAL A 615 12.84 -34.61 -1.74
CA VAL A 615 11.43 -34.36 -1.40
C VAL A 615 11.31 -33.06 -0.59
N ILE A 616 12.24 -32.80 0.34
CA ILE A 616 12.26 -31.56 1.11
C ILE A 616 12.47 -30.35 0.18
N LYS A 617 13.41 -30.48 -0.79
CA LYS A 617 13.65 -29.44 -1.78
C LYS A 617 12.44 -29.20 -2.69
N GLN A 618 11.79 -30.27 -3.16
CA GLN A 618 10.53 -30.16 -3.91
C GLN A 618 9.47 -29.42 -3.09
N GLY A 619 9.33 -29.77 -1.82
CA GLY A 619 8.40 -29.12 -0.90
C GLY A 619 8.72 -27.63 -0.70
N GLU A 620 9.99 -27.26 -0.61
CA GLU A 620 10.46 -25.87 -0.55
C GLU A 620 10.05 -25.10 -1.80
N GLU A 621 10.26 -25.68 -2.99
CA GLU A 621 9.90 -25.06 -4.26
C GLU A 621 8.39 -24.85 -4.39
N LEU A 622 7.59 -25.88 -4.06
CA LEU A 622 6.13 -25.79 -4.08
C LEU A 622 5.60 -24.79 -3.04
N TYR A 623 6.15 -24.82 -1.83
CA TYR A 623 5.84 -23.84 -0.79
C TYR A 623 6.13 -22.42 -1.27
N GLY A 624 7.29 -22.22 -1.82
CA GLY A 624 7.73 -20.95 -2.36
C GLY A 624 6.72 -20.34 -3.33
N ARG A 625 6.25 -21.11 -4.30
CA ARG A 625 5.32 -20.67 -5.35
C ARG A 625 3.91 -20.42 -4.85
N ASN A 626 3.44 -21.19 -3.86
CA ASN A 626 2.00 -21.27 -3.58
C ASN A 626 1.63 -20.78 -2.18
N CYS A 627 2.53 -20.84 -1.21
CA CYS A 627 2.23 -20.58 0.21
C CYS A 627 2.96 -19.34 0.75
N GLY A 628 4.18 -19.11 0.27
CA GLY A 628 5.10 -18.11 0.81
C GLY A 628 4.61 -16.66 0.68
N THR A 629 3.74 -16.35 -0.28
CA THR A 629 3.14 -15.02 -0.43
C THR A 629 2.30 -14.62 0.79
N CYS A 630 1.59 -15.58 1.38
CA CYS A 630 0.78 -15.34 2.57
C CYS A 630 1.52 -15.73 3.87
N HIS A 631 2.21 -16.90 3.87
CA HIS A 631 2.84 -17.45 5.07
C HIS A 631 4.31 -17.06 5.24
N GLY A 632 4.81 -16.13 4.42
CA GLY A 632 6.15 -15.60 4.51
C GLY A 632 7.22 -16.50 3.88
N ILE A 633 8.39 -15.91 3.65
CA ILE A 633 9.59 -16.61 3.15
C ILE A 633 10.06 -17.60 4.20
N SER A 634 10.43 -18.81 3.77
CA SER A 634 10.89 -19.89 4.65
C SER A 634 9.93 -20.22 5.81
N ALA A 635 8.61 -20.11 5.56
CA ALA A 635 7.53 -20.33 6.52
C ALA A 635 7.51 -19.38 7.74
N LYS A 636 8.25 -18.27 7.67
CA LYS A 636 8.32 -17.26 8.71
C LYS A 636 7.22 -16.22 8.52
N SER A 637 6.21 -16.23 9.37
CA SER A 637 5.12 -15.25 9.33
C SER A 637 5.34 -14.10 10.30
N ASN A 638 4.61 -13.00 10.06
CA ASN A 638 4.58 -11.81 10.90
C ASN A 638 3.27 -11.65 11.69
N TYR A 639 2.59 -12.74 12.02
CA TYR A 639 1.38 -12.78 12.87
C TYR A 639 0.06 -12.26 12.27
N VAL A 640 0.05 -11.77 11.03
CA VAL A 640 -1.20 -11.53 10.27
C VAL A 640 -1.83 -12.87 9.86
N VAL A 641 -0.97 -13.84 9.56
CA VAL A 641 -1.32 -15.25 9.33
C VAL A 641 -0.43 -16.13 10.21
N PRO A 642 -0.82 -17.38 10.50
CA PRO A 642 -0.02 -18.25 11.36
C PRO A 642 1.37 -18.54 10.80
N ASP A 643 2.38 -18.50 11.67
CA ASP A 643 3.72 -19.02 11.38
C ASP A 643 3.68 -20.54 11.36
N LEU A 644 3.94 -21.12 10.19
CA LEU A 644 3.76 -22.56 9.99
C LEU A 644 4.86 -23.41 10.65
N ARG A 645 5.93 -22.78 11.14
CA ARG A 645 6.97 -23.47 11.93
C ARG A 645 6.53 -23.80 13.36
N TYR A 646 5.36 -23.30 13.78
CA TYR A 646 4.77 -23.54 15.12
C TYR A 646 3.47 -24.33 15.02
N MET A 647 3.32 -25.18 14.00
CA MET A 647 2.12 -26.02 13.84
C MET A 647 2.00 -27.03 14.97
N SER A 648 0.77 -27.20 15.46
CA SER A 648 0.43 -28.25 16.42
C SER A 648 0.31 -29.62 15.73
N ASP A 649 0.45 -30.72 16.52
CA ASP A 649 0.22 -32.08 16.02
C ASP A 649 -1.14 -32.24 15.34
N GLN A 650 -2.19 -31.59 15.84
CA GLN A 650 -3.49 -31.60 15.18
C GLN A 650 -3.44 -30.95 13.80
N THR A 651 -2.71 -29.82 13.64
CA THR A 651 -2.55 -29.16 12.35
C THR A 651 -1.75 -30.04 11.38
N HIS A 652 -0.74 -30.78 11.86
CA HIS A 652 0.00 -31.75 11.04
C HIS A 652 -0.90 -32.89 10.57
N ARG A 653 -1.74 -33.47 11.45
CA ARG A 653 -2.71 -34.52 11.07
C ARG A 653 -3.74 -34.03 10.04
N ASP A 654 -4.18 -32.78 10.18
CA ASP A 654 -5.19 -32.19 9.28
C ASP A 654 -4.60 -31.55 8.02
N PHE A 655 -3.27 -31.61 7.82
CA PHE A 655 -2.56 -30.80 6.82
C PHE A 655 -3.12 -30.97 5.41
N VAL A 656 -3.31 -32.21 4.97
CA VAL A 656 -3.88 -32.53 3.62
C VAL A 656 -5.32 -31.99 3.52
N ALA A 657 -6.15 -32.16 4.55
CA ALA A 657 -7.52 -31.64 4.55
C ALA A 657 -7.56 -30.11 4.53
N ILE A 658 -6.56 -29.46 5.16
CA ILE A 658 -6.44 -27.99 5.14
C ILE A 658 -6.01 -27.53 3.76
N VAL A 659 -4.93 -28.11 3.21
CA VAL A 659 -4.30 -27.60 1.98
C VAL A 659 -5.06 -28.05 0.72
N LEU A 660 -5.41 -29.31 0.58
CA LEU A 660 -6.22 -29.77 -0.56
C LEU A 660 -7.71 -29.47 -0.35
N GLY A 661 -8.26 -29.91 0.78
CA GLY A 661 -9.70 -29.87 1.01
C GLY A 661 -10.23 -28.50 1.39
N GLY A 662 -9.37 -27.52 1.68
CA GLY A 662 -9.80 -26.17 2.08
C GLY A 662 -10.61 -26.14 3.37
N SER A 663 -10.37 -27.04 4.32
CA SER A 663 -11.14 -27.10 5.60
C SER A 663 -11.07 -25.81 6.41
N ARG A 664 -10.08 -24.93 6.13
CA ARG A 664 -9.92 -23.60 6.72
C ARG A 664 -10.26 -22.45 5.75
N ALA A 665 -10.98 -22.72 4.65
CA ALA A 665 -11.37 -21.68 3.69
C ALA A 665 -12.21 -20.56 4.35
N HIS A 666 -13.05 -20.92 5.34
CA HIS A 666 -13.80 -19.97 6.16
C HIS A 666 -12.94 -19.03 7.02
N LYS A 667 -11.62 -19.31 7.15
CA LYS A 667 -10.61 -18.43 7.79
C LYS A 667 -9.71 -17.73 6.77
N GLY A 668 -9.97 -17.91 5.47
CA GLY A 668 -9.18 -17.34 4.38
C GLY A 668 -8.02 -18.21 3.89
N MET A 669 -7.89 -19.49 4.33
CA MET A 669 -6.95 -20.45 3.78
C MET A 669 -7.65 -21.23 2.65
N ALA A 670 -7.33 -20.92 1.38
CA ALA A 670 -7.94 -21.57 0.24
C ALA A 670 -7.55 -23.07 0.14
N GLY A 671 -8.41 -23.86 -0.50
CA GLY A 671 -8.07 -25.21 -0.93
C GLY A 671 -7.34 -25.22 -2.26
N PHE A 672 -6.45 -26.20 -2.47
CA PHE A 672 -5.58 -26.29 -3.64
C PHE A 672 -5.79 -27.57 -4.46
N TYR A 673 -6.93 -28.25 -4.30
CA TYR A 673 -7.22 -29.53 -4.95
C TYR A 673 -7.19 -29.48 -6.48
N GLU A 674 -7.44 -28.28 -7.08
CA GLU A 674 -7.41 -28.11 -8.54
C GLU A 674 -5.99 -28.02 -9.10
N THR A 675 -4.98 -27.79 -8.28
CA THR A 675 -3.63 -27.41 -8.71
C THR A 675 -2.51 -28.23 -8.09
N HIS A 676 -2.80 -29.00 -7.04
CA HIS A 676 -1.81 -29.83 -6.33
C HIS A 676 -2.29 -31.25 -6.20
N SER A 677 -1.37 -32.20 -6.37
CA SER A 677 -1.58 -33.59 -6.01
C SER A 677 -1.38 -33.81 -4.49
N ILE A 678 -1.74 -34.98 -4.00
CA ILE A 678 -1.46 -35.39 -2.62
C ILE A 678 0.06 -35.40 -2.38
N GLU A 679 0.84 -35.89 -3.34
CA GLU A 679 2.30 -35.97 -3.29
C GLU A 679 2.93 -34.60 -3.19
N ASP A 680 2.40 -33.57 -3.91
CA ASP A 680 2.86 -32.18 -3.80
C ASP A 680 2.64 -31.63 -2.40
N VAL A 681 1.45 -31.89 -1.81
CA VAL A 681 1.11 -31.43 -0.46
C VAL A 681 1.93 -32.15 0.60
N GLU A 682 2.23 -33.44 0.42
CA GLU A 682 3.11 -34.19 1.31
C GLU A 682 4.56 -33.70 1.23
N ALA A 683 5.04 -33.30 0.06
CA ALA A 683 6.35 -32.65 -0.09
C ALA A 683 6.41 -31.31 0.63
N ILE A 684 5.38 -30.43 0.46
CA ILE A 684 5.25 -29.18 1.22
C ILE A 684 5.22 -29.44 2.73
N HIS A 685 4.48 -30.45 3.17
CA HIS A 685 4.39 -30.82 4.58
C HIS A 685 5.74 -31.28 5.15
N SER A 686 6.48 -32.06 4.37
CA SER A 686 7.83 -32.52 4.73
C SER A 686 8.80 -31.36 4.89
N TYR A 687 8.76 -30.37 3.98
CA TYR A 687 9.52 -29.14 4.10
C TYR A 687 9.17 -28.35 5.38
N LEU A 688 7.88 -28.19 5.68
CA LEU A 688 7.44 -27.46 6.88
C LEU A 688 7.82 -28.17 8.18
N LYS A 689 7.72 -29.51 8.23
CA LYS A 689 8.22 -30.31 9.36
C LYS A 689 9.72 -30.12 9.53
N HIS A 690 10.48 -30.10 8.44
CA HIS A 690 11.93 -29.84 8.46
C HIS A 690 12.24 -28.45 9.02
N GLN A 691 11.50 -27.41 8.61
CA GLN A 691 11.65 -26.05 9.14
C GLN A 691 11.31 -25.98 10.65
N GLN A 692 10.30 -26.71 11.11
CA GLN A 692 9.94 -26.76 12.54
C GLN A 692 10.99 -27.49 13.36
N GLN A 693 11.56 -28.58 12.84
CA GLN A 693 12.60 -29.35 13.51
C GLN A 693 13.87 -28.55 13.75
N GLN A 694 14.21 -27.62 12.84
CA GLN A 694 15.40 -26.77 12.96
C GLN A 694 15.23 -25.62 13.97
N LEU A 695 14.00 -25.29 14.42
CA LEU A 695 13.76 -24.18 15.35
C LEU A 695 14.54 -24.25 16.67
N PRO A 696 14.60 -25.39 17.37
CA PRO A 696 15.34 -25.50 18.63
C PRO A 696 16.82 -25.19 18.48
N GLU A 697 17.45 -25.72 17.43
CA GLU A 697 18.88 -25.47 17.12
C GLU A 697 19.13 -24.00 16.83
N MET A 698 18.25 -23.33 16.07
CA MET A 698 18.36 -21.92 15.75
C MET A 698 18.17 -21.00 16.95
N VAL A 699 17.36 -21.41 17.94
CA VAL A 699 17.09 -20.60 19.14
C VAL A 699 18.24 -20.70 20.12
N GLU A 700 18.87 -21.89 20.25
CA GLU A 700 19.96 -22.16 21.19
C GLU A 700 21.33 -21.68 20.68
N MET A 701 21.51 -21.48 19.38
CA MET A 701 22.76 -20.96 18.82
C MET A 701 23.07 -19.54 19.33
N SER A 702 24.32 -19.33 19.79
CA SER A 702 24.84 -17.99 20.04
C SER A 702 24.88 -17.17 18.77
N PHE A 703 24.91 -15.85 18.89
CA PHE A 703 25.01 -14.94 17.72
C PHE A 703 26.16 -15.32 16.77
N LEU A 704 27.34 -15.64 17.29
CA LEU A 704 28.50 -16.05 16.50
C LEU A 704 28.28 -17.40 15.79
N GLN A 705 27.64 -18.36 16.44
CA GLN A 705 27.29 -19.65 15.85
C GLN A 705 26.22 -19.51 14.77
N LYS A 706 25.26 -18.59 14.95
CA LYS A 706 24.27 -18.25 13.91
C LYS A 706 24.97 -17.66 12.67
N VAL A 707 25.90 -16.76 12.86
CA VAL A 707 26.72 -16.18 11.80
C VAL A 707 27.56 -17.24 11.10
N GLU A 708 28.21 -18.14 11.82
CA GLU A 708 29.06 -19.20 11.29
C GLU A 708 28.25 -20.28 10.55
N TYR A 709 27.08 -20.67 11.06
CA TYR A 709 26.14 -21.58 10.40
C TYR A 709 25.64 -21.00 9.07
N TRP A 710 25.25 -19.73 9.05
CA TRP A 710 24.78 -19.06 7.85
C TRP A 710 25.90 -18.82 6.83
N PHE A 711 27.12 -18.51 7.29
CA PHE A 711 28.28 -18.39 6.39
C PHE A 711 28.68 -19.73 5.75
N SER A 712 28.70 -20.81 6.51
CA SER A 712 29.06 -22.13 5.99
C SER A 712 27.99 -22.69 5.04
N TYR A 713 26.73 -22.54 5.37
CA TYR A 713 25.62 -23.03 4.54
C TYR A 713 25.38 -22.14 3.31
N GLY A 714 25.38 -20.82 3.47
CA GLY A 714 25.19 -19.86 2.39
C GLY A 714 26.38 -19.79 1.42
N ALA A 715 27.61 -19.78 1.94
CA ALA A 715 28.81 -19.72 1.13
C ALA A 715 29.06 -21.03 0.34
N ALA A 716 28.76 -22.19 0.93
CA ALA A 716 28.85 -23.47 0.23
C ALA A 716 27.84 -23.53 -0.94
N LYS A 717 26.58 -23.13 -0.71
CA LYS A 717 25.54 -23.14 -1.72
C LYS A 717 25.75 -22.10 -2.84
N LEU A 718 26.35 -20.94 -2.52
CA LEU A 718 26.70 -19.89 -3.49
C LEU A 718 27.97 -20.22 -4.28
N GLY A 719 28.99 -20.76 -3.63
CA GLY A 719 30.25 -21.13 -4.28
C GLY A 719 30.10 -22.28 -5.28
N GLU A 720 29.19 -23.22 -5.02
CA GLU A 720 28.86 -24.32 -5.94
C GLU A 720 28.05 -23.85 -7.15
N ARG A 721 27.18 -22.87 -6.97
CA ARG A 721 26.20 -22.44 -7.99
C ARG A 721 26.63 -21.19 -8.78
N TYR A 722 27.40 -20.32 -8.18
CA TYR A 722 27.78 -19.02 -8.75
C TYR A 722 29.20 -18.59 -8.35
N PRO A 723 30.26 -19.21 -8.89
CA PRO A 723 31.64 -18.87 -8.51
C PRO A 723 32.03 -17.40 -8.80
N ASP A 724 31.38 -16.76 -9.79
CA ASP A 724 31.68 -15.38 -10.15
C ASP A 724 30.96 -14.33 -9.29
N LEU A 725 29.93 -14.73 -8.53
CA LEU A 725 29.15 -13.81 -7.69
C LEU A 725 29.90 -13.39 -6.44
N LEU A 726 30.73 -14.25 -5.87
CA LEU A 726 31.60 -13.94 -4.75
C LEU A 726 32.62 -12.83 -5.08
N ASN A 727 33.08 -12.77 -6.32
CA ASN A 727 33.99 -11.72 -6.77
C ASN A 727 33.29 -10.41 -7.04
N ALA A 728 32.06 -10.43 -7.63
CA ALA A 728 31.26 -9.23 -7.87
C ALA A 728 30.77 -8.54 -6.58
N THR A 729 30.51 -9.32 -5.53
CA THR A 729 30.07 -8.79 -4.23
C THR A 729 31.18 -8.08 -3.49
N ARG A 730 32.42 -8.54 -3.66
CA ARG A 730 33.61 -7.90 -3.09
C ARG A 730 33.82 -6.50 -3.65
N ASP A 731 33.60 -6.31 -4.96
CA ASP A 731 33.73 -5.03 -5.65
C ASP A 731 32.54 -4.07 -5.41
N MET A 732 31.44 -4.54 -4.82
CA MET A 732 30.29 -3.70 -4.44
C MET A 732 30.34 -3.20 -2.99
N LEU A 733 31.10 -3.85 -2.13
CA LEU A 733 31.21 -3.54 -0.70
C LEU A 733 32.40 -2.63 -0.36
N TYR A 734 33.34 -2.45 -1.28
CA TYR A 734 34.48 -1.54 -1.22
C TYR A 734 34.42 -0.55 -2.40
#